data_5a18079e5d489d5e2940c5e28f1cebe9
#
_entry.id   5a18079e5d489d5e2940c5e28f1cebe9
#
_cell.length_a   1.000
_cell.length_b   1.000
_cell.length_c   1.000
_cell.angle_alpha   90.00
_cell.angle_beta   90.00
_cell.angle_gamma   90.00
#
_symmetry.space_group_name_H-M   'P 1'
#
loop_
_entity.id
_entity.type
_entity.pdbx_description
1 polymer ?
#
loop_
_entity_poly.entity_id
_entity_poly.type
_entity_poly.pdbx_seq_one_letter_code
_entity_poly.pdbx_strand_id
1 'polypeptide(L)'
;MQNTSLHMKSVGAIALCLSGLATPWMPVAAQEAASGAAAVAAPPNAASPSAPARGEAATQKPATASLKAFVVTGSRIPRSEKEGATPVTVITGQELESKGYRNVFDALQSQTQNTGFTQGADYGNTFTPAANALSLRGLGPNHTLVLVDGRRVADYPIAYDGNVNFVNLANIPSAMIDRIEILNGAASAVYGSDAIAGVVNIIMKKHIDGIEVNVKGGRTWDGGGGNGRLQVSGGKEFGALSTVFGLEISKTNPIWSGQRDFMASSTLEGEPPTKTWARQNLDTGRYVGAAGACGPLAGIGAFGGTSTVGTRNGAYCGSGGAQPSYWTTQTNNVSENLYGGVEYRLSDLVTLFGSVSTAWNQTENNTRGPSWTSAAATTGYFFNQETGANEAWTKRISPQEIGGASVWNKHWNDVAGNLITGLRGKVPDSSWNYELTYSASGYQSRATVPRLLSNVDSYYLGPQLGTTADGAPIYAPNAARFATPLTPNQFASMYGESTSRNNTWTQTFSLAANGNLFSLPAGPVRAAGVIEYGTQGFSNSIDPALNQGVYYNAAGATGASGNRKRYAAAVELRVPILSQLTANVATRYDDYSFAGTRNNKLTYDLGLEYRPLRELLLRGNYGTSFRAPDMNYIFMSQSKGYFESTTDYFRCNQSGKSLASCEYANVSPGSNFIQKGNANLKPENGKSWGAGFVLAPTPDIDLSADYYNIRIDNLVTTIDPDNLLRTEAACRAGQLSASSPNCVDALSRVIRNPLTAVLDPGAINTILVNPINAAMEKTTGFDLGGKWRFRLGRAGTFLLSANFTKVLSHKYQQYTNGPVQDLLHSLANPTGNPEWPDKLMLSLTWSIPKWTSTVQLERYGKVPNAAQTAYLTPTTLANLSISHQFSRDTSLTFVMNNVFNTIKHDDSSGWPYYTVGYYMPYGRTLWLEFSHHFS
;
A
#
# COMPACT_ATOMS: atom_id res chain seq x y z
N MET A 1 21.94 0.84 31.99
CA MET A 1 22.84 1.88 31.49
C MET A 1 23.72 1.21 30.43
N GLN A 2 23.28 1.22 29.17
CA GLN A 2 24.10 0.81 28.03
C GLN A 2 24.11 1.96 27.04
N ASN A 3 25.32 2.35 26.68
CA ASN A 3 25.66 3.47 25.82
C ASN A 3 24.99 3.36 24.44
N THR A 4 24.10 4.28 24.10
CA THR A 4 23.65 4.54 22.74
C THR A 4 24.63 5.52 22.12
N SER A 5 25.63 5.01 21.40
CA SER A 5 26.41 5.82 20.48
C SER A 5 25.59 6.03 19.19
N LEU A 6 25.05 7.24 19.03
CA LEU A 6 24.53 7.71 17.73
C LEU A 6 25.69 7.79 16.74
N HIS A 7 25.79 6.83 15.85
CA HIS A 7 26.71 6.93 14.72
C HIS A 7 26.03 7.74 13.58
N MET A 8 26.41 9.01 13.48
CA MET A 8 26.21 9.81 12.26
C MET A 8 26.97 9.15 11.10
N LYS A 9 26.29 8.27 10.37
CA LYS A 9 26.76 7.71 9.08
C LYS A 9 25.95 8.24 7.89
N SER A 10 25.25 9.36 8.06
CA SER A 10 24.25 9.85 7.09
C SER A 10 24.79 10.75 5.96
N VAL A 11 26.04 11.23 6.02
CA VAL A 11 26.57 12.14 5.00
C VAL A 11 27.07 11.43 3.74
N GLY A 12 27.36 10.12 3.82
CA GLY A 12 27.84 9.34 2.66
C GLY A 12 26.74 8.81 1.73
N ALA A 13 25.49 8.74 2.18
CA ALA A 13 24.39 8.13 1.41
C ALA A 13 23.77 9.09 0.37
N ILE A 14 23.91 10.40 0.55
CA ILE A 14 23.43 11.40 -0.44
C ILE A 14 24.18 11.29 -1.77
N ALA A 15 25.46 10.93 -1.73
CA ALA A 15 26.26 10.72 -2.94
C ALA A 15 25.89 9.42 -3.69
N LEU A 16 25.41 8.40 -2.99
CA LEU A 16 25.05 7.11 -3.60
C LEU A 16 23.68 7.13 -4.28
N CYS A 17 22.69 7.88 -3.79
CA CYS A 17 21.40 8.02 -4.47
C CYS A 17 21.51 8.87 -5.74
N LEU A 18 22.43 9.84 -5.79
CA LEU A 18 22.71 10.62 -6.99
C LEU A 18 23.60 9.86 -8.00
N SER A 19 24.48 8.95 -7.53
CA SER A 19 25.33 8.14 -8.41
C SER A 19 24.61 6.99 -9.10
N GLY A 20 23.48 6.52 -8.58
CA GLY A 20 22.61 5.53 -9.24
C GLY A 20 21.76 6.09 -10.38
N LEU A 21 21.66 7.43 -10.49
CA LEU A 21 20.89 8.13 -11.51
C LEU A 21 21.75 8.59 -12.72
N ALA A 22 23.08 8.42 -12.64
CA ALA A 22 24.02 8.81 -13.68
C ALA A 22 24.65 7.56 -14.31
N THR A 23 23.98 6.93 -15.28
CA THR A 23 24.65 6.11 -16.29
C THR A 23 24.70 6.85 -17.60
N PRO A 24 25.83 6.80 -18.29
CA PRO A 24 26.21 7.76 -19.31
C PRO A 24 25.76 7.31 -20.71
N TRP A 25 25.10 8.20 -21.41
CA TRP A 25 25.06 8.13 -22.89
C TRP A 25 25.06 9.55 -23.45
N MET A 26 26.25 10.12 -23.65
CA MET A 26 26.49 11.07 -24.75
C MET A 26 27.99 11.12 -25.08
N PRO A 27 28.36 11.10 -26.35
CA PRO A 27 29.77 11.24 -26.75
C PRO A 27 30.24 12.69 -26.71
N VAL A 28 31.50 12.79 -26.34
CA VAL A 28 32.36 13.95 -26.20
C VAL A 28 32.52 14.73 -27.50
N ALA A 29 32.45 16.07 -27.42
CA ALA A 29 33.31 16.94 -28.19
C ALA A 29 33.75 18.12 -27.30
N ALA A 30 35.02 18.16 -27.05
CA ALA A 30 35.70 19.20 -26.33
C ALA A 30 36.02 20.37 -27.26
N GLN A 31 36.04 21.60 -26.73
CA GLN A 31 37.17 22.48 -26.95
C GLN A 31 37.14 23.71 -26.02
N GLU A 32 38.32 24.00 -25.51
CA GLU A 32 38.69 25.11 -24.62
C GLU A 32 38.56 26.49 -25.28
N ALA A 33 38.33 27.51 -24.43
CA ALA A 33 39.17 28.74 -24.44
C ALA A 33 38.76 29.71 -23.31
N ALA A 34 39.60 29.93 -22.49
CA ALA A 34 40.31 30.96 -21.74
C ALA A 34 39.69 32.37 -21.56
N SER A 35 39.68 32.76 -20.28
CA SER A 35 40.12 34.02 -19.69
C SER A 35 39.55 35.38 -20.13
N GLY A 36 39.15 36.19 -19.11
CA GLY A 36 39.05 37.65 -19.23
C GLY A 36 38.33 38.29 -18.06
N ALA A 37 39.09 38.68 -17.05
CA ALA A 37 38.59 39.52 -15.97
C ALA A 37 38.49 41.00 -16.42
N ALA A 38 37.48 41.70 -15.95
CA ALA A 38 37.56 43.14 -15.68
C ALA A 38 36.43 43.61 -14.77
N ALA A 39 36.81 44.14 -13.64
CA ALA A 39 36.00 44.92 -12.74
C ALA A 39 35.82 46.34 -13.29
N VAL A 40 34.70 47.02 -12.98
CA VAL A 40 34.66 48.46 -12.65
C VAL A 40 33.26 48.87 -12.11
N ALA A 41 33.31 49.36 -10.85
CA ALA A 41 32.64 50.51 -10.21
C ALA A 41 31.12 50.78 -10.27
N ALA A 42 30.56 50.91 -9.07
CA ALA A 42 29.42 51.81 -8.73
C ALA A 42 29.98 53.24 -8.48
N PRO A 43 29.21 54.29 -8.18
CA PRO A 43 27.80 54.59 -7.94
C PRO A 43 27.38 55.94 -8.63
N PRO A 44 26.48 56.85 -8.15
CA PRO A 44 25.87 57.05 -6.83
C PRO A 44 24.39 57.53 -6.82
N ASN A 45 23.81 57.47 -5.59
CA ASN A 45 22.80 58.33 -4.97
C ASN A 45 21.88 59.27 -5.77
N ALA A 46 20.57 59.26 -5.54
CA ALA A 46 19.90 60.32 -4.76
C ALA A 46 18.36 60.23 -4.80
N ALA A 47 17.78 60.56 -3.67
CA ALA A 47 16.55 61.28 -3.43
C ALA A 47 15.22 60.54 -3.31
N SER A 48 14.76 60.48 -2.06
CA SER A 48 13.34 60.46 -1.71
C SER A 48 12.64 61.78 -2.15
N PRO A 49 11.35 61.69 -2.44
CA PRO A 49 10.45 62.68 -1.91
C PRO A 49 9.12 62.15 -1.33
N SER A 50 8.82 62.67 -0.14
CA SER A 50 7.55 63.21 0.38
C SER A 50 6.23 62.55 0.00
N ALA A 51 5.43 62.27 1.02
CA ALA A 51 4.02 62.00 0.98
C ALA A 51 3.16 63.16 0.44
N PRO A 52 1.97 62.84 -0.07
CA PRO A 52 0.84 63.71 0.10
C PRO A 52 -0.42 63.04 0.63
N ALA A 53 -1.02 63.75 1.57
CA ALA A 53 -2.43 64.05 1.80
C ALA A 53 -3.55 62.99 1.68
N ARG A 54 -4.30 62.96 2.74
CA ARG A 54 -5.65 62.39 2.94
C ARG A 54 -6.62 62.79 1.79
N GLY A 55 -7.32 61.75 1.27
CA GLY A 55 -8.46 61.88 0.41
C GLY A 55 -9.49 60.79 0.73
N GLU A 56 -10.63 61.24 1.17
CA GLU A 56 -12.00 60.67 1.19
C GLU A 56 -12.24 59.15 1.16
N ALA A 57 -12.99 58.70 2.17
CA ALA A 57 -13.57 57.38 2.31
C ALA A 57 -14.57 57.05 1.18
N ALA A 58 -14.16 56.27 0.20
CA ALA A 58 -15.06 55.58 -0.70
C ALA A 58 -15.49 54.25 -0.06
N THR A 59 -16.78 54.12 0.23
CA THR A 59 -17.46 52.89 0.64
C THR A 59 -17.17 51.78 -0.36
N GLN A 60 -16.17 50.97 -0.10
CA GLN A 60 -15.95 49.73 -0.83
C GLN A 60 -17.04 48.73 -0.46
N LYS A 61 -17.89 48.39 -1.45
CA LYS A 61 -18.67 47.17 -1.43
C LYS A 61 -17.73 45.99 -1.10
N PRO A 62 -18.14 45.02 -0.23
CA PRO A 62 -17.32 43.88 0.05
C PRO A 62 -17.01 43.14 -1.26
N ALA A 63 -15.72 43.10 -1.58
CA ALA A 63 -15.23 42.29 -2.69
C ALA A 63 -15.62 40.85 -2.44
N THR A 64 -16.43 40.33 -3.32
CA THR A 64 -16.72 38.89 -3.45
C THR A 64 -15.38 38.18 -3.49
N ALA A 65 -15.05 37.35 -2.48
CA ALA A 65 -13.86 36.54 -2.46
C ALA A 65 -13.91 35.61 -3.69
N SER A 66 -13.27 36.03 -4.77
CA SER A 66 -13.03 35.12 -5.90
C SER A 66 -12.08 34.05 -5.38
N LEU A 67 -12.54 32.81 -5.29
CA LEU A 67 -11.66 31.64 -5.07
C LEU A 67 -10.53 31.74 -6.09
N LYS A 68 -9.27 31.82 -5.61
CA LYS A 68 -8.11 31.84 -6.50
C LYS A 68 -8.14 30.56 -7.33
N ALA A 69 -8.20 30.68 -8.66
CA ALA A 69 -8.12 29.55 -9.57
C ALA A 69 -6.68 29.00 -9.49
N PHE A 70 -6.55 27.73 -9.17
CA PHE A 70 -5.29 26.98 -9.22
C PHE A 70 -5.47 25.71 -10.04
N VAL A 71 -4.37 25.08 -10.46
CA VAL A 71 -4.47 23.81 -11.19
C VAL A 71 -4.90 22.73 -10.20
N VAL A 72 -6.11 22.19 -10.37
CA VAL A 72 -6.64 21.07 -9.60
C VAL A 72 -6.45 19.79 -10.40
N THR A 73 -6.17 18.69 -9.73
CA THR A 73 -6.06 17.34 -10.33
C THR A 73 -7.28 17.03 -11.20
N GLY A 74 -7.05 16.39 -12.34
CA GLY A 74 -8.08 16.05 -13.34
C GLY A 74 -8.20 17.06 -14.49
N SER A 75 -7.38 18.10 -14.53
CA SER A 75 -7.25 19.03 -15.65
C SER A 75 -5.88 19.69 -15.64
N ARG A 76 -5.34 20.00 -16.80
CA ARG A 76 -4.16 20.84 -16.98
C ARG A 76 -4.56 22.32 -17.22
N ILE A 77 -5.85 22.59 -17.29
CA ILE A 77 -6.41 23.93 -17.40
C ILE A 77 -6.78 24.40 -15.98
N PRO A 78 -6.26 25.55 -15.49
CA PRO A 78 -6.54 26.07 -14.16
C PRO A 78 -8.04 26.25 -13.89
N ARG A 79 -8.53 25.71 -12.77
CA ARG A 79 -9.94 25.77 -12.33
C ARG A 79 -10.03 25.76 -10.79
N SER A 80 -11.20 26.11 -10.25
CA SER A 80 -11.45 25.97 -8.80
C SER A 80 -11.84 24.55 -8.42
N GLU A 81 -11.67 24.17 -7.14
CA GLU A 81 -12.04 22.85 -6.59
C GLU A 81 -13.50 22.47 -6.89
N LYS A 82 -14.41 23.43 -6.84
CA LYS A 82 -15.85 23.21 -7.09
C LYS A 82 -16.23 23.15 -8.57
N GLU A 83 -15.29 23.41 -9.46
CA GLU A 83 -15.49 23.32 -10.90
C GLU A 83 -15.01 21.98 -11.42
N GLY A 84 -15.60 21.51 -12.50
CA GLY A 84 -15.21 20.32 -13.21
C GLY A 84 -16.27 19.24 -13.25
N ALA A 85 -16.27 18.53 -14.38
CA ALA A 85 -17.20 17.45 -14.66
C ALA A 85 -16.94 16.21 -13.80
N THR A 86 -15.69 16.04 -13.34
CA THR A 86 -15.26 14.94 -12.46
C THR A 86 -15.04 15.46 -11.05
N PRO A 87 -15.59 14.81 -10.00
CA PRO A 87 -15.45 15.24 -8.63
C PRO A 87 -14.00 15.11 -8.13
N VAL A 88 -13.53 16.13 -7.42
CA VAL A 88 -12.23 16.14 -6.73
C VAL A 88 -12.47 16.37 -5.24
N THR A 89 -11.88 15.54 -4.40
CA THR A 89 -11.83 15.75 -2.94
C THR A 89 -10.50 16.36 -2.58
N VAL A 90 -10.50 17.47 -1.85
CA VAL A 90 -9.29 18.14 -1.38
C VAL A 90 -9.20 18.04 0.13
N ILE A 91 -8.02 17.60 0.61
CA ILE A 91 -7.64 17.55 2.02
C ILE A 91 -6.49 18.54 2.17
N THR A 92 -6.69 19.61 2.91
CA THR A 92 -5.65 20.61 3.13
C THR A 92 -4.65 20.15 4.20
N GLY A 93 -3.41 20.71 4.20
CA GLY A 93 -2.43 20.48 5.26
C GLY A 93 -3.00 20.81 6.63
N GLN A 94 -3.79 21.88 6.75
CA GLN A 94 -4.46 22.26 7.99
C GLN A 94 -5.50 21.21 8.45
N GLU A 95 -6.22 20.57 7.55
CA GLU A 95 -7.14 19.47 7.88
C GLU A 95 -6.37 18.23 8.36
N LEU A 96 -5.20 17.95 7.79
CA LEU A 96 -4.33 16.84 8.25
C LEU A 96 -3.92 17.03 9.71
N GLU A 97 -3.55 18.24 10.09
CA GLU A 97 -3.15 18.60 11.46
C GLU A 97 -4.33 18.61 12.42
N SER A 98 -5.42 19.31 12.08
CA SER A 98 -6.57 19.52 12.98
C SER A 98 -7.34 18.24 13.30
N LYS A 99 -7.36 17.26 12.39
CA LYS A 99 -8.02 15.97 12.60
C LYS A 99 -7.16 14.95 13.34
N GLY A 100 -5.89 15.29 13.63
CA GLY A 100 -5.00 14.46 14.45
C GLY A 100 -4.51 13.18 13.76
N TYR A 101 -4.47 13.14 12.44
CA TYR A 101 -3.89 12.01 11.71
C TYR A 101 -2.41 11.82 12.06
N ARG A 102 -1.97 10.57 12.13
CA ARG A 102 -0.56 10.25 12.43
C ARG A 102 0.35 10.57 11.24
N ASN A 103 -0.14 10.30 10.04
CA ASN A 103 0.57 10.45 8.78
C ASN A 103 -0.41 10.60 7.60
N VAL A 104 0.13 10.75 6.40
CA VAL A 104 -0.63 10.87 5.13
C VAL A 104 -1.54 9.68 4.88
N PHE A 105 -1.07 8.48 5.17
CA PHE A 105 -1.83 7.26 4.94
C PHE A 105 -3.11 7.21 5.78
N ASP A 106 -3.04 7.56 7.07
CA ASP A 106 -4.23 7.59 7.94
C ASP A 106 -5.31 8.53 7.38
N ALA A 107 -4.89 9.71 6.88
CA ALA A 107 -5.81 10.66 6.28
C ALA A 107 -6.47 10.13 4.99
N LEU A 108 -5.71 9.43 4.16
CA LEU A 108 -6.21 8.82 2.92
C LEU A 108 -7.06 7.57 3.20
N GLN A 109 -6.67 6.76 4.18
CA GLN A 109 -7.42 5.57 4.58
C GLN A 109 -8.79 5.94 5.15
N SER A 110 -8.90 7.06 5.88
CA SER A 110 -10.17 7.53 6.43
C SER A 110 -11.14 8.02 5.36
N GLN A 111 -10.67 8.39 4.15
CA GLN A 111 -11.55 8.87 3.09
C GLN A 111 -12.56 7.80 2.68
N THR A 112 -13.82 8.23 2.49
CA THR A 112 -14.92 7.29 2.23
C THR A 112 -14.80 6.59 0.88
N GLN A 113 -14.15 7.22 -0.11
CA GLN A 113 -13.90 6.65 -1.44
C GLN A 113 -12.86 5.51 -1.42
N ASN A 114 -12.06 5.42 -0.36
CA ASN A 114 -11.14 4.31 -0.13
C ASN A 114 -11.92 3.15 0.52
N THR A 115 -12.75 2.47 -0.27
CA THR A 115 -13.60 1.35 0.20
C THR A 115 -12.84 0.04 0.24
N GLY A 116 -11.76 -0.10 -0.54
CA GLY A 116 -10.94 -1.31 -0.56
C GLY A 116 -10.09 -1.47 0.70
N PHE A 117 -9.76 -2.71 1.02
CA PHE A 117 -8.83 -3.02 2.07
C PHE A 117 -7.45 -2.43 1.77
N THR A 118 -6.86 -1.76 2.73
CA THR A 118 -5.52 -1.18 2.65
C THR A 118 -4.69 -1.55 3.86
N GLN A 119 -3.41 -1.84 3.61
CA GLN A 119 -2.45 -2.13 4.67
C GLN A 119 -1.62 -0.87 4.97
N GLY A 120 -1.43 -0.58 6.26
CA GLY A 120 -0.48 0.41 6.73
C GLY A 120 0.91 -0.19 6.89
N ALA A 121 1.95 0.65 6.84
CA ALA A 121 3.33 0.26 7.10
C ALA A 121 3.56 -0.29 8.52
N ASP A 122 2.66 0.00 9.43
CA ASP A 122 2.64 -0.51 10.80
C ASP A 122 2.00 -1.92 10.92
N TYR A 123 1.40 -2.43 9.84
CA TYR A 123 0.79 -3.75 9.84
C TYR A 123 1.84 -4.85 9.58
N GLY A 124 2.07 -5.69 10.60
CA GLY A 124 3.19 -6.65 10.59
C GLY A 124 2.98 -7.89 9.74
N ASN A 125 1.73 -8.35 9.53
CA ASN A 125 1.44 -9.62 8.85
C ASN A 125 1.16 -9.43 7.35
N THR A 126 2.11 -8.90 6.61
CA THR A 126 2.02 -8.66 5.17
C THR A 126 3.34 -8.99 4.47
N PHE A 127 3.33 -9.10 3.16
CA PHE A 127 4.55 -9.18 2.34
C PHE A 127 5.31 -7.84 2.30
N THR A 128 4.65 -6.73 2.61
CA THR A 128 5.17 -5.35 2.51
C THR A 128 5.00 -4.57 3.81
N PRO A 129 5.54 -5.03 4.96
CA PRO A 129 5.29 -4.44 6.28
C PRO A 129 5.89 -3.04 6.48
N ALA A 130 6.69 -2.56 5.53
CA ALA A 130 7.29 -1.22 5.55
C ALA A 130 6.56 -0.22 4.64
N ALA A 131 5.40 -0.58 4.06
CA ALA A 131 4.75 0.20 3.03
C ALA A 131 3.26 0.45 3.29
N ASN A 132 2.79 1.59 2.81
CA ASN A 132 1.38 2.01 2.86
C ASN A 132 0.77 1.91 1.46
N ALA A 133 -0.21 1.03 1.27
CA ALA A 133 -0.96 0.85 0.04
C ALA A 133 -2.35 1.48 0.14
N LEU A 134 -2.88 2.01 -0.97
CA LEU A 134 -4.21 2.62 -1.06
C LEU A 134 -5.03 1.95 -2.16
N SER A 135 -6.31 1.65 -1.91
CA SER A 135 -7.21 0.99 -2.87
C SER A 135 -8.53 1.77 -3.02
N LEU A 136 -8.57 2.73 -3.93
CA LEU A 136 -9.80 3.46 -4.22
C LEU A 136 -10.84 2.52 -4.85
N ARG A 137 -12.10 2.65 -4.42
CA ARG A 137 -13.26 1.92 -4.96
C ARG A 137 -13.16 0.39 -4.86
N GLY A 138 -12.29 -0.15 -4.02
CA GLY A 138 -12.09 -1.59 -3.91
C GLY A 138 -11.40 -2.26 -5.10
N LEU A 139 -10.90 -1.48 -6.06
CA LEU A 139 -10.32 -2.00 -7.31
C LEU A 139 -8.84 -2.42 -7.20
N GLY A 140 -8.27 -2.40 -6.00
CA GLY A 140 -6.86 -2.75 -5.77
C GLY A 140 -5.91 -1.55 -5.84
N PRO A 141 -4.73 -1.65 -5.19
CA PRO A 141 -3.80 -0.54 -5.09
C PRO A 141 -3.14 -0.16 -6.41
N ASN A 142 -3.06 -1.06 -7.36
CA ASN A 142 -2.49 -0.86 -8.67
C ASN A 142 -3.39 -0.10 -9.67
N HIS A 143 -4.67 0.11 -9.33
CA HIS A 143 -5.60 0.91 -10.13
C HIS A 143 -5.74 2.35 -9.62
N THR A 144 -5.00 2.70 -8.56
CA THR A 144 -4.94 4.05 -7.98
C THR A 144 -3.62 4.71 -8.34
N LEU A 145 -3.64 5.72 -9.19
CA LEU A 145 -2.43 6.46 -9.54
C LEU A 145 -2.06 7.44 -8.43
N VAL A 146 -0.85 7.33 -7.88
CA VAL A 146 -0.30 8.29 -6.90
C VAL A 146 0.72 9.18 -7.58
N LEU A 147 0.61 10.49 -7.33
CA LEU A 147 1.47 11.54 -7.87
C LEU A 147 1.98 12.44 -6.74
N VAL A 148 3.19 13.00 -6.93
CA VAL A 148 3.71 14.12 -6.14
C VAL A 148 3.93 15.30 -7.07
N ASP A 149 3.32 16.44 -6.76
CA ASP A 149 3.30 17.64 -7.63
C ASP A 149 2.93 17.31 -9.09
N GLY A 150 1.98 16.38 -9.30
CA GLY A 150 1.55 15.94 -10.62
C GLY A 150 2.53 15.03 -11.36
N ARG A 151 3.59 14.52 -10.72
CA ARG A 151 4.61 13.65 -11.32
C ARG A 151 4.57 12.26 -10.72
N ARG A 152 4.80 11.26 -11.57
CA ARG A 152 4.91 9.85 -11.14
C ARG A 152 6.14 9.65 -10.26
N VAL A 153 5.99 8.88 -9.21
CA VAL A 153 7.07 8.41 -8.34
C VAL A 153 7.28 6.91 -8.54
N ALA A 154 8.45 6.41 -8.12
CA ALA A 154 8.78 4.99 -8.24
C ALA A 154 7.85 4.13 -7.37
N ASP A 155 7.45 2.97 -7.90
CA ASP A 155 6.70 1.98 -7.15
C ASP A 155 7.52 1.45 -5.97
N TYR A 156 6.84 0.96 -4.93
CA TYR A 156 7.48 0.16 -3.91
C TYR A 156 8.07 -1.10 -4.54
N PRO A 157 9.33 -1.46 -4.26
CA PRO A 157 10.03 -2.49 -5.03
C PRO A 157 9.61 -3.93 -4.69
N ILE A 158 8.82 -4.13 -3.64
CA ILE A 158 8.20 -5.41 -3.31
C ILE A 158 6.72 -5.30 -3.65
N ALA A 159 6.21 -6.22 -4.45
CA ALA A 159 4.83 -6.19 -4.89
C ALA A 159 3.85 -6.42 -3.71
N TYR A 160 2.76 -5.65 -3.68
CA TYR A 160 1.67 -5.82 -2.74
C TYR A 160 1.07 -7.23 -2.90
N ASP A 161 0.95 -7.95 -1.79
CA ASP A 161 0.52 -9.34 -1.75
C ASP A 161 1.27 -10.27 -2.74
N GLY A 162 2.55 -9.93 -2.99
CA GLY A 162 3.42 -10.65 -3.94
C GLY A 162 3.08 -10.44 -5.43
N ASN A 163 2.05 -9.70 -5.77
CA ASN A 163 1.48 -9.63 -7.12
C ASN A 163 1.54 -8.25 -7.76
N VAL A 164 0.97 -7.22 -7.14
CA VAL A 164 0.70 -5.94 -7.80
C VAL A 164 1.67 -4.83 -7.40
N ASN A 165 2.09 -4.02 -8.36
CA ASN A 165 2.88 -2.83 -8.10
C ASN A 165 2.03 -1.72 -7.47
N PHE A 166 2.61 -0.91 -6.58
CA PHE A 166 1.96 0.22 -5.93
C PHE A 166 2.99 1.25 -5.45
N VAL A 167 2.54 2.47 -5.15
CA VAL A 167 3.38 3.53 -4.59
C VAL A 167 3.25 3.54 -3.06
N ASN A 168 4.40 3.57 -2.36
CA ASN A 168 4.42 3.69 -0.91
C ASN A 168 4.20 5.14 -0.46
N LEU A 169 3.17 5.36 0.36
CA LEU A 169 2.80 6.68 0.90
C LEU A 169 3.57 7.07 2.19
N ALA A 170 4.40 6.17 2.73
CA ALA A 170 5.14 6.43 3.97
C ALA A 170 6.31 7.42 3.80
N ASN A 171 6.75 7.68 2.56
CA ASN A 171 7.97 8.43 2.25
C ASN A 171 7.74 9.93 2.00
N ILE A 172 6.60 10.47 2.41
CA ILE A 172 6.22 11.86 2.11
C ILE A 172 6.15 12.62 3.44
N PRO A 173 7.03 13.63 3.66
CA PRO A 173 7.04 14.41 4.89
C PRO A 173 5.74 15.20 5.01
N SER A 174 4.93 14.88 6.02
CA SER A 174 3.59 15.44 6.19
C SER A 174 3.60 16.95 6.45
N ALA A 175 4.62 17.48 7.09
CA ALA A 175 4.82 18.92 7.31
C ALA A 175 4.94 19.74 6.02
N MET A 176 5.40 19.11 4.93
CA MET A 176 5.61 19.77 3.64
C MET A 176 4.41 19.67 2.70
N ILE A 177 3.30 19.07 3.13
CA ILE A 177 2.10 18.95 2.31
C ILE A 177 1.28 20.23 2.40
N ASP A 178 1.00 20.83 1.25
CA ASP A 178 0.03 21.91 1.10
C ASP A 178 -1.39 21.34 1.10
N ARG A 179 -1.63 20.34 0.26
CA ARG A 179 -2.90 19.63 0.15
C ARG A 179 -2.75 18.29 -0.57
N ILE A 180 -3.74 17.44 -0.40
CA ILE A 180 -3.91 16.19 -1.14
C ILE A 180 -5.18 16.30 -1.97
N GLU A 181 -5.10 16.01 -3.26
CA GLU A 181 -6.21 16.03 -4.19
C GLU A 181 -6.53 14.60 -4.63
N ILE A 182 -7.77 14.17 -4.42
CA ILE A 182 -8.26 12.85 -4.82
C ILE A 182 -9.27 13.05 -5.96
N LEU A 183 -8.88 12.67 -7.17
CA LEU A 183 -9.77 12.65 -8.33
C LEU A 183 -10.45 11.28 -8.39
N ASN A 184 -11.77 11.28 -8.42
CA ASN A 184 -12.57 10.05 -8.41
C ASN A 184 -12.99 9.65 -9.82
N GLY A 185 -12.57 8.46 -10.28
CA GLY A 185 -12.94 7.89 -11.59
C GLY A 185 -11.82 7.92 -12.62
N ALA A 186 -12.14 7.54 -13.86
CA ALA A 186 -11.14 7.44 -14.94
C ALA A 186 -10.50 8.78 -15.26
N ALA A 187 -9.18 8.80 -15.28
CA ALA A 187 -8.38 9.98 -15.57
C ALA A 187 -7.21 9.70 -16.53
N SER A 188 -7.26 8.58 -17.24
CA SER A 188 -6.16 8.20 -18.15
C SER A 188 -6.02 9.15 -19.34
N ALA A 189 -7.08 9.87 -19.75
CA ALA A 189 -6.99 10.91 -20.78
C ALA A 189 -6.13 12.11 -20.37
N VAL A 190 -5.88 12.30 -19.07
CA VAL A 190 -5.01 13.38 -18.54
C VAL A 190 -3.67 12.83 -18.05
N TYR A 191 -3.67 11.70 -17.32
CA TYR A 191 -2.51 11.17 -16.58
C TYR A 191 -1.92 9.88 -17.14
N GLY A 192 -2.58 9.26 -18.15
CA GLY A 192 -2.14 8.01 -18.76
C GLY A 192 -2.49 6.76 -17.93
N SER A 193 -1.68 5.72 -18.04
CA SER A 193 -1.86 4.43 -17.37
C SER A 193 -2.07 4.56 -15.85
N ASP A 194 -2.76 3.59 -15.25
CA ASP A 194 -2.97 3.37 -13.82
C ASP A 194 -4.09 4.23 -13.19
N ALA A 195 -4.58 5.28 -13.87
CA ALA A 195 -5.65 6.14 -13.41
C ALA A 195 -7.05 5.57 -13.76
N ILE A 196 -7.38 4.38 -13.27
CA ILE A 196 -8.67 3.70 -13.50
C ILE A 196 -9.66 3.98 -12.37
N ALA A 197 -9.27 3.67 -11.13
CA ALA A 197 -10.08 3.93 -9.93
C ALA A 197 -10.08 5.40 -9.53
N GLY A 198 -8.97 6.08 -9.80
CA GLY A 198 -8.76 7.48 -9.48
C GLY A 198 -7.29 7.88 -9.43
N VAL A 199 -7.07 9.13 -9.05
CA VAL A 199 -5.73 9.71 -8.88
C VAL A 199 -5.62 10.35 -7.49
N VAL A 200 -4.55 10.09 -6.78
CA VAL A 200 -4.15 10.78 -5.55
C VAL A 200 -2.93 11.63 -5.87
N ASN A 201 -3.09 12.94 -5.84
CA ASN A 201 -2.00 13.88 -6.12
C ASN A 201 -1.64 14.66 -4.86
N ILE A 202 -0.42 14.51 -4.39
CA ILE A 202 0.10 15.16 -3.19
C ILE A 202 0.87 16.39 -3.62
N ILE A 203 0.35 17.55 -3.25
CA ILE A 203 0.91 18.85 -3.59
C ILE A 203 1.75 19.34 -2.43
N MET A 204 3.02 19.64 -2.70
CA MET A 204 3.97 20.11 -1.71
C MET A 204 3.92 21.63 -1.53
N LYS A 205 4.23 22.10 -0.31
CA LYS A 205 4.37 23.54 -0.01
C LYS A 205 5.50 24.14 -0.85
N LYS A 206 5.25 25.25 -1.52
CA LYS A 206 6.22 26.00 -2.36
C LYS A 206 6.71 27.29 -1.72
N HIS A 207 5.96 27.77 -0.74
CA HIS A 207 6.28 28.99 0.01
C HIS A 207 6.02 28.74 1.48
N ILE A 208 7.01 29.01 2.31
CA ILE A 208 6.93 29.04 3.77
C ILE A 208 7.73 30.29 4.18
N ASP A 209 7.22 31.04 5.12
CA ASP A 209 7.93 32.16 5.73
C ASP A 209 8.26 31.81 7.19
N GLY A 210 9.53 31.90 7.58
CA GLY A 210 10.01 31.50 8.89
C GLY A 210 10.31 30.01 9.02
N ILE A 211 10.37 29.52 10.26
CA ILE A 211 10.66 28.13 10.62
C ILE A 211 9.59 27.63 11.58
N GLU A 212 9.01 26.48 11.30
CA GLU A 212 8.07 25.78 12.17
C GLU A 212 8.72 24.52 12.75
N VAL A 213 8.59 24.33 14.06
CA VAL A 213 9.01 23.11 14.77
C VAL A 213 7.78 22.45 15.39
N ASN A 214 7.55 21.19 15.07
CA ASN A 214 6.48 20.39 15.61
C ASN A 214 7.04 19.13 16.27
N VAL A 215 6.64 18.89 17.52
CA VAL A 215 7.02 17.71 18.30
C VAL A 215 5.76 16.99 18.74
N LYS A 216 5.63 15.72 18.38
CA LYS A 216 4.48 14.87 18.71
C LYS A 216 4.94 13.61 19.40
N GLY A 217 4.30 13.24 20.50
CA GLY A 217 4.57 11.99 21.21
C GLY A 217 3.30 11.33 21.69
N GLY A 218 3.28 10.01 21.73
CA GLY A 218 2.09 9.28 22.11
C GLY A 218 2.31 7.79 22.38
N ARG A 219 1.25 7.13 22.79
CA ARG A 219 1.24 5.66 23.02
C ARG A 219 -0.18 5.11 22.97
N THR A 220 -0.30 3.79 22.88
CA THR A 220 -1.60 3.14 23.08
C THR A 220 -1.98 3.05 24.55
N TRP A 221 -3.28 3.06 24.83
CA TRP A 221 -3.81 2.95 26.19
C TRP A 221 -3.46 1.63 26.87
N ASP A 222 -3.56 0.54 26.12
CA ASP A 222 -3.36 -0.84 26.59
C ASP A 222 -1.87 -1.26 26.54
N GLY A 223 -0.95 -0.30 26.43
CA GLY A 223 0.49 -0.53 26.42
C GLY A 223 1.05 -0.86 25.00
N GLY A 224 2.36 -0.72 24.85
CA GLY A 224 3.05 -0.82 23.57
C GLY A 224 2.79 0.38 22.64
N GLY A 225 3.30 0.32 21.42
CA GLY A 225 3.04 1.31 20.38
C GLY A 225 3.47 2.74 20.72
N GLY A 226 4.40 2.92 21.67
CA GLY A 226 4.96 4.24 21.95
C GLY A 226 5.60 4.82 20.70
N ASN A 227 5.34 6.12 20.45
CA ASN A 227 5.81 6.74 19.23
C ASN A 227 6.16 8.21 19.46
N GLY A 228 7.02 8.74 18.63
CA GLY A 228 7.44 10.12 18.64
C GLY A 228 7.73 10.61 17.23
N ARG A 229 7.49 11.91 17.00
CA ARG A 229 7.76 12.58 15.74
C ARG A 229 8.32 13.98 16.01
N LEU A 230 9.38 14.32 15.30
CA LEU A 230 9.93 15.67 15.19
C LEU A 230 9.79 16.12 13.75
N GLN A 231 9.22 17.27 13.53
CA GLN A 231 9.17 17.95 12.24
C GLN A 231 9.81 19.33 12.36
N VAL A 232 10.62 19.70 11.38
CA VAL A 232 11.15 21.05 11.21
C VAL A 232 10.88 21.41 9.75
N SER A 233 10.12 22.45 9.51
CA SER A 233 9.88 22.97 8.17
C SER A 233 10.10 24.47 8.14
N GLY A 234 10.52 24.98 7.00
CA GLY A 234 10.74 26.40 6.87
C GLY A 234 11.04 26.83 5.46
N GLY A 235 11.17 28.14 5.29
CA GLY A 235 11.46 28.71 4.00
C GLY A 235 11.71 30.20 4.10
N LYS A 236 12.23 30.76 3.01
CA LYS A 236 12.48 32.19 2.90
C LYS A 236 12.55 32.63 1.44
N GLU A 237 12.09 33.85 1.20
CA GLU A 237 12.23 34.51 -0.08
C GLU A 237 13.45 35.49 -0.04
N PHE A 238 14.34 35.39 -1.02
CA PHE A 238 15.52 36.23 -1.20
C PHE A 238 15.43 36.92 -2.58
N GLY A 239 14.58 37.90 -2.71
CA GLY A 239 14.35 38.60 -3.98
C GLY A 239 13.74 37.68 -5.05
N ALA A 240 14.56 37.24 -6.02
CA ALA A 240 14.12 36.33 -7.09
C ALA A 240 14.13 34.84 -6.68
N LEU A 241 14.77 34.51 -5.58
CA LEU A 241 14.92 33.14 -5.07
C LEU A 241 13.94 32.86 -3.94
N SER A 242 13.10 31.85 -4.07
CA SER A 242 12.29 31.27 -3.00
C SER A 242 12.81 29.89 -2.65
N THR A 243 12.94 29.60 -1.36
CA THR A 243 13.43 28.32 -0.86
C THR A 243 12.50 27.77 0.20
N VAL A 244 12.32 26.44 0.21
CA VAL A 244 11.59 25.72 1.27
C VAL A 244 12.35 24.46 1.64
N PHE A 245 12.24 24.06 2.90
CA PHE A 245 12.79 22.79 3.37
C PHE A 245 11.88 22.14 4.43
N GLY A 246 12.00 20.84 4.59
CA GLY A 246 11.32 20.08 5.63
C GLY A 246 12.13 18.85 6.02
N LEU A 247 12.19 18.61 7.33
CA LEU A 247 12.75 17.42 7.95
C LEU A 247 11.67 16.80 8.82
N GLU A 248 11.47 15.48 8.70
CA GLU A 248 10.61 14.72 9.58
C GLU A 248 11.37 13.50 10.07
N ILE A 249 11.44 13.31 11.38
CA ILE A 249 12.00 12.11 12.02
C ILE A 249 10.90 11.53 12.88
N SER A 250 10.59 10.25 12.67
CA SER A 250 9.60 9.55 13.48
C SER A 250 10.09 8.18 13.92
N LYS A 251 9.61 7.76 15.09
CA LYS A 251 9.84 6.44 15.64
C LYS A 251 8.54 5.87 16.19
N THR A 252 8.27 4.61 15.86
CA THR A 252 7.14 3.85 16.37
C THR A 252 7.66 2.55 16.96
N ASN A 253 7.35 2.29 18.23
CA ASN A 253 7.70 1.04 18.91
C ASN A 253 6.66 -0.06 18.58
N PRO A 254 7.04 -1.33 18.60
CA PRO A 254 6.13 -2.42 18.27
C PRO A 254 5.04 -2.59 19.32
N ILE A 255 3.92 -3.17 18.88
CA ILE A 255 2.93 -3.77 19.77
C ILE A 255 3.04 -5.29 19.61
N TRP A 256 3.39 -5.99 20.66
CA TRP A 256 3.37 -7.43 20.69
C TRP A 256 1.96 -7.93 21.01
N SER A 257 1.54 -9.04 20.42
CA SER A 257 0.19 -9.59 20.64
C SER A 257 -0.08 -9.92 22.12
N GLY A 258 0.94 -10.32 22.88
CA GLY A 258 0.83 -10.53 24.33
C GLY A 258 0.49 -9.27 25.15
N GLN A 259 0.52 -8.07 24.54
CA GLN A 259 0.08 -6.80 25.14
C GLN A 259 -1.41 -6.52 24.88
N ARG A 260 -2.13 -7.46 24.29
CA ARG A 260 -3.57 -7.38 24.04
C ARG A 260 -4.23 -8.63 24.61
N ASP A 261 -5.08 -8.47 25.61
CA ASP A 261 -5.70 -9.58 26.36
C ASP A 261 -6.37 -10.60 25.45
N PHE A 262 -7.10 -10.13 24.42
CA PHE A 262 -7.81 -11.00 23.48
C PHE A 262 -6.88 -11.78 22.52
N MET A 263 -5.58 -11.47 22.47
CA MET A 263 -4.57 -12.16 21.65
C MET A 263 -3.45 -12.78 22.47
N ALA A 264 -3.48 -12.65 23.79
CA ALA A 264 -2.39 -13.06 24.66
C ALA A 264 -2.16 -14.58 24.67
N SER A 265 -3.18 -15.37 24.30
CA SER A 265 -3.09 -16.81 24.13
C SER A 265 -3.87 -17.29 22.91
N SER A 266 -3.35 -18.30 22.22
CA SER A 266 -4.05 -18.97 21.13
C SER A 266 -5.13 -19.96 21.58
N THR A 267 -5.42 -20.02 22.88
CA THR A 267 -6.41 -20.94 23.47
C THR A 267 -7.62 -20.23 24.09
N LEU A 268 -7.72 -18.90 23.94
CA LEU A 268 -8.78 -18.11 24.59
C LEU A 268 -10.19 -18.49 24.14
N GLU A 269 -10.38 -18.85 22.87
CA GLU A 269 -11.67 -19.26 22.30
C GLU A 269 -11.86 -20.79 22.30
N GLY A 270 -11.15 -21.52 23.17
CA GLY A 270 -11.28 -22.97 23.30
C GLY A 270 -10.45 -23.79 22.32
N GLU A 271 -9.62 -23.14 21.51
CA GLU A 271 -8.68 -23.83 20.64
C GLU A 271 -7.62 -24.63 21.45
N PRO A 272 -7.19 -25.81 20.97
CA PRO A 272 -6.16 -26.57 21.65
C PRO A 272 -4.82 -25.83 21.63
N PRO A 273 -3.98 -25.99 22.69
CA PRO A 273 -2.67 -25.40 22.72
C PRO A 273 -1.84 -25.76 21.48
N THR A 274 -1.23 -24.73 20.87
CA THR A 274 -0.38 -24.90 19.69
C THR A 274 0.75 -25.88 19.99
N LYS A 275 0.93 -26.88 19.11
CA LYS A 275 1.98 -27.88 19.20
C LYS A 275 3.37 -27.20 19.18
N THR A 276 4.13 -27.35 20.26
CA THR A 276 5.47 -26.80 20.40
C THR A 276 6.56 -27.84 20.26
N TRP A 277 6.29 -29.08 20.69
CA TRP A 277 7.17 -30.22 20.55
C TRP A 277 6.36 -31.49 20.35
N ALA A 278 6.71 -32.30 19.36
CA ALA A 278 6.09 -33.58 19.12
C ALA A 278 7.05 -34.59 18.45
N ARG A 279 6.96 -35.83 18.84
CA ARG A 279 7.43 -37.02 18.11
C ARG A 279 6.22 -37.85 17.74
N GLN A 280 6.04 -38.12 16.46
CA GLN A 280 4.96 -38.96 15.96
C GLN A 280 5.55 -40.17 15.25
N ASN A 281 5.18 -41.37 15.73
CA ASN A 281 5.39 -42.59 14.98
C ASN A 281 4.34 -42.66 13.87
N LEU A 282 4.74 -42.66 12.63
CA LEU A 282 3.81 -42.61 11.49
C LEU A 282 3.19 -43.96 11.18
N ASP A 283 3.85 -45.06 11.50
CA ASP A 283 3.35 -46.40 11.27
C ASP A 283 2.15 -46.74 12.16
N THR A 284 2.12 -46.15 13.36
CA THR A 284 0.98 -46.28 14.32
C THR A 284 0.11 -45.01 14.42
N GLY A 285 0.56 -43.89 13.86
CA GLY A 285 -0.07 -42.58 14.00
C GLY A 285 0.04 -41.95 15.40
N ARG A 286 0.78 -42.57 16.36
CA ARG A 286 0.80 -42.17 17.76
C ARG A 286 1.89 -41.16 18.09
N TYR A 287 1.57 -40.19 18.96
CA TYR A 287 2.54 -39.29 19.58
C TYR A 287 3.21 -40.00 20.75
N VAL A 288 4.55 -39.81 20.90
CA VAL A 288 5.37 -40.43 21.91
C VAL A 288 6.30 -39.43 22.61
N GLY A 289 6.65 -39.67 23.88
CA GLY A 289 7.68 -38.96 24.61
C GLY A 289 7.33 -37.57 25.13
N ALA A 290 6.09 -37.11 25.04
CA ALA A 290 5.67 -35.75 25.44
C ALA A 290 5.96 -35.43 26.92
N ALA A 291 5.72 -36.38 27.84
CA ALA A 291 5.91 -36.17 29.26
C ALA A 291 7.39 -35.83 29.62
N GLY A 292 8.37 -36.46 28.95
CA GLY A 292 9.79 -36.20 29.16
C GLY A 292 10.26 -34.86 28.57
N ALA A 293 9.60 -34.33 27.57
CA ALA A 293 9.99 -33.10 26.89
C ALA A 293 9.29 -31.85 27.45
N CYS A 294 8.01 -31.96 27.90
CA CYS A 294 7.27 -30.80 28.39
C CYS A 294 7.81 -30.22 29.68
N GLY A 295 8.31 -31.07 30.60
CA GLY A 295 8.89 -30.63 31.87
C GLY A 295 10.10 -29.68 31.70
N PRO A 296 11.16 -30.08 30.98
CA PRO A 296 12.29 -29.20 30.67
C PRO A 296 11.90 -27.88 29.97
N LEU A 297 10.97 -27.90 29.00
CA LEU A 297 10.47 -26.69 28.33
C LEU A 297 9.69 -25.79 29.28
N ALA A 298 8.84 -26.36 30.15
CA ALA A 298 8.15 -25.61 31.19
C ALA A 298 9.13 -25.00 32.20
N GLY A 299 10.22 -25.73 32.54
CA GLY A 299 11.24 -25.28 33.49
C GLY A 299 11.96 -24.00 33.06
N ILE A 300 12.11 -23.75 31.79
CA ILE A 300 12.63 -22.48 31.25
C ILE A 300 11.55 -21.47 30.94
N GLY A 301 10.27 -21.74 31.25
CA GLY A 301 9.15 -20.89 30.91
C GLY A 301 8.92 -20.70 29.40
N ALA A 302 9.24 -21.72 28.60
CA ALA A 302 9.11 -21.68 27.15
C ALA A 302 7.70 -21.22 26.74
N PHE A 303 7.61 -20.17 25.89
CA PHE A 303 6.36 -19.54 25.45
C PHE A 303 5.42 -19.06 26.57
N GLY A 304 5.94 -18.74 27.77
CA GLY A 304 5.12 -18.41 28.93
C GLY A 304 4.52 -19.63 29.66
N GLY A 305 4.85 -20.84 29.21
CA GLY A 305 4.44 -22.13 29.80
C GLY A 305 4.05 -23.15 28.73
N THR A 306 4.48 -24.39 28.96
CA THR A 306 4.12 -25.55 28.12
C THR A 306 3.42 -26.60 28.97
N SER A 307 2.50 -27.34 28.37
CA SER A 307 1.79 -28.45 29.02
C SER A 307 1.69 -29.65 28.09
N THR A 308 1.47 -30.81 28.70
CA THR A 308 1.19 -32.04 27.96
C THR A 308 -0.27 -32.01 27.50
N VAL A 309 -0.49 -32.07 26.19
CA VAL A 309 -1.82 -32.05 25.55
C VAL A 309 -2.15 -33.49 25.11
N GLY A 310 -3.12 -34.09 25.75
CA GLY A 310 -3.59 -35.44 25.43
C GLY A 310 -4.46 -35.44 24.16
N THR A 311 -4.28 -36.46 23.31
CA THR A 311 -5.11 -36.72 22.13
C THR A 311 -5.48 -38.19 22.08
N ARG A 312 -6.40 -38.57 21.16
CA ARG A 312 -6.72 -40.02 20.94
C ARG A 312 -5.49 -40.81 20.52
N ASN A 313 -4.50 -40.16 19.92
CA ASN A 313 -3.27 -40.77 19.40
C ASN A 313 -2.05 -40.54 20.30
N GLY A 314 -2.20 -40.37 21.61
CA GLY A 314 -1.12 -40.03 22.51
C GLY A 314 -1.06 -38.55 22.89
N ALA A 315 0.10 -38.03 23.24
CA ALA A 315 0.25 -36.67 23.72
C ALA A 315 1.43 -35.94 23.08
N TYR A 316 1.29 -34.62 22.95
CA TYR A 316 2.36 -33.70 22.53
C TYR A 316 2.55 -32.56 23.55
N CYS A 317 3.65 -31.84 23.46
CA CYS A 317 3.79 -30.60 24.23
C CYS A 317 3.16 -29.44 23.47
N GLY A 318 2.30 -28.67 24.13
CA GLY A 318 1.62 -27.51 23.57
C GLY A 318 1.76 -26.27 24.44
N SER A 319 1.55 -25.09 23.83
CA SER A 319 1.47 -23.81 24.54
C SER A 319 0.47 -22.88 23.85
N GLY A 320 -0.37 -22.20 24.62
CA GLY A 320 -1.18 -21.09 24.15
C GLY A 320 -0.36 -19.86 23.75
N GLY A 321 0.84 -19.72 24.30
CA GLY A 321 1.77 -18.62 24.01
C GLY A 321 2.66 -18.83 22.77
N ALA A 322 2.61 -19.99 22.12
CA ALA A 322 3.53 -20.33 21.03
C ALA A 322 3.44 -19.39 19.82
N GLN A 323 2.24 -18.92 19.48
CA GLN A 323 2.03 -17.93 18.42
C GLN A 323 2.17 -16.50 18.96
N PRO A 324 1.50 -16.10 20.06
CA PRO A 324 1.59 -14.74 20.59
C PRO A 324 3.02 -14.28 20.91
N SER A 325 3.88 -15.16 21.36
CA SER A 325 5.26 -14.82 21.79
C SER A 325 6.11 -14.17 20.67
N TYR A 326 5.76 -14.40 19.43
CA TYR A 326 6.53 -13.90 18.27
C TYR A 326 5.76 -12.93 17.38
N TRP A 327 4.49 -12.64 17.68
CA TRP A 327 3.67 -11.83 16.80
C TRP A 327 3.70 -10.36 17.19
N THR A 328 4.13 -9.52 16.25
CA THR A 328 3.97 -8.07 16.32
C THR A 328 2.72 -7.66 15.54
N THR A 329 1.75 -7.05 16.22
CA THR A 329 0.55 -6.47 15.58
C THR A 329 0.85 -5.11 14.97
N GLN A 330 1.80 -4.38 15.55
CA GLN A 330 2.37 -3.14 15.01
C GLN A 330 3.88 -3.32 14.88
N THR A 331 4.44 -2.88 13.75
CA THR A 331 5.89 -2.95 13.48
C THR A 331 6.67 -1.96 14.35
N ASN A 332 7.95 -2.25 14.58
CA ASN A 332 8.93 -1.25 14.99
C ASN A 332 9.38 -0.51 13.73
N ASN A 333 9.28 0.83 13.73
CA ASN A 333 9.65 1.64 12.58
C ASN A 333 10.41 2.90 12.99
N VAL A 334 11.47 3.21 12.26
CA VAL A 334 12.16 4.51 12.29
C VAL A 334 12.12 5.07 10.88
N SER A 335 11.63 6.30 10.72
CA SER A 335 11.53 6.99 9.44
C SER A 335 12.17 8.36 9.52
N GLU A 336 12.98 8.68 8.53
CA GLU A 336 13.65 9.96 8.35
C GLU A 336 13.31 10.47 6.94
N ASN A 337 12.63 11.60 6.83
CA ASN A 337 12.20 12.20 5.57
C ASN A 337 12.79 13.62 5.44
N LEU A 338 13.39 13.91 4.31
CA LEU A 338 13.95 15.22 3.98
C LEU A 338 13.32 15.72 2.68
N TYR A 339 12.96 17.00 2.64
CA TYR A 339 12.49 17.71 1.46
C TYR A 339 13.19 19.05 1.30
N GLY A 340 13.53 19.41 0.08
CA GLY A 340 14.02 20.74 -0.29
C GLY A 340 13.41 21.18 -1.61
N GLY A 341 12.98 22.43 -1.67
CA GLY A 341 12.44 23.04 -2.88
C GLY A 341 13.01 24.42 -3.13
N VAL A 342 13.22 24.74 -4.38
CA VAL A 342 13.70 26.05 -4.82
C VAL A 342 12.93 26.53 -6.05
N GLU A 343 12.64 27.84 -6.08
CA GLU A 343 12.12 28.53 -7.25
C GLU A 343 12.97 29.79 -7.46
N TYR A 344 13.53 29.96 -8.68
CA TYR A 344 14.31 31.11 -9.04
C TYR A 344 13.70 31.82 -10.26
N ARG A 345 13.28 33.05 -10.07
CA ARG A 345 12.73 33.89 -11.13
C ARG A 345 13.85 34.40 -11.99
N LEU A 346 14.07 33.78 -13.16
CA LEU A 346 15.09 34.21 -14.15
C LEU A 346 14.70 35.54 -14.82
N SER A 347 13.38 35.71 -15.04
CA SER A 347 12.78 36.94 -15.55
C SER A 347 11.30 36.98 -15.16
N ASP A 348 10.58 38.03 -15.48
CA ASP A 348 9.12 38.13 -15.25
C ASP A 348 8.34 37.08 -16.05
N LEU A 349 8.96 36.50 -17.08
CA LEU A 349 8.37 35.50 -17.95
C LEU A 349 8.81 34.07 -17.68
N VAL A 350 9.94 33.85 -16.97
CA VAL A 350 10.54 32.50 -16.80
C VAL A 350 10.97 32.26 -15.36
N THR A 351 10.56 31.15 -14.81
CA THR A 351 10.97 30.65 -13.50
C THR A 351 11.63 29.27 -13.64
N LEU A 352 12.81 29.12 -13.10
CA LEU A 352 13.46 27.82 -12.84
C LEU A 352 12.91 27.29 -11.53
N PHE A 353 12.55 26.02 -11.47
CA PHE A 353 12.12 25.37 -10.24
C PHE A 353 12.78 24.00 -10.06
N GLY A 354 12.91 23.57 -8.84
CA GLY A 354 13.38 22.24 -8.50
C GLY A 354 12.98 21.84 -7.10
N SER A 355 12.80 20.54 -6.91
CA SER A 355 12.62 19.92 -5.59
C SER A 355 13.32 18.58 -5.52
N VAL A 356 13.80 18.27 -4.33
CA VAL A 356 14.37 16.97 -3.99
C VAL A 356 13.73 16.48 -2.72
N SER A 357 13.37 15.19 -2.68
CA SER A 357 12.97 14.52 -1.44
C SER A 357 13.73 13.22 -1.31
N THR A 358 14.04 12.85 -0.07
CA THR A 358 14.63 11.56 0.25
C THR A 358 14.06 11.03 1.55
N ALA A 359 13.92 9.73 1.63
CA ALA A 359 13.37 9.02 2.79
C ALA A 359 14.24 7.81 3.11
N TRP A 360 14.47 7.59 4.40
CA TRP A 360 15.09 6.39 4.96
C TRP A 360 14.13 5.79 5.97
N ASN A 361 13.79 4.52 5.78
CA ASN A 361 12.91 3.81 6.69
C ASN A 361 13.58 2.51 7.14
N GLN A 362 13.54 2.26 8.44
CA GLN A 362 13.96 1.00 9.04
C GLN A 362 12.73 0.38 9.71
N THR A 363 12.32 -0.79 9.25
CA THR A 363 11.15 -1.48 9.77
C THR A 363 11.56 -2.86 10.26
N GLU A 364 11.06 -3.24 11.42
CA GLU A 364 11.22 -4.58 11.98
C GLU A 364 9.86 -5.16 12.32
N ASN A 365 9.65 -6.42 11.99
CA ASN A 365 8.48 -7.15 12.43
C ASN A 365 8.76 -8.62 12.69
N ASN A 366 7.84 -9.24 13.40
CA ASN A 366 7.80 -10.67 13.59
C ASN A 366 6.35 -11.17 13.50
N THR A 367 6.16 -12.27 12.80
CA THR A 367 4.83 -12.88 12.65
C THR A 367 4.84 -14.37 12.93
N ARG A 368 6.03 -14.96 13.09
CA ARG A 368 6.17 -16.40 13.31
C ARG A 368 7.57 -16.71 13.83
N GLY A 369 7.68 -17.43 14.94
CA GLY A 369 8.95 -17.90 15.49
C GLY A 369 9.60 -19.00 14.65
N PRO A 370 10.88 -19.33 14.96
CA PRO A 370 11.59 -20.42 14.31
C PRO A 370 10.90 -21.76 14.62
N SER A 371 10.79 -22.58 13.58
CA SER A 371 10.23 -23.93 13.70
C SER A 371 11.04 -24.91 12.86
N TRP A 372 11.15 -26.14 13.38
CA TRP A 372 11.85 -27.22 12.72
C TRP A 372 10.92 -28.44 12.62
N THR A 373 10.99 -29.15 11.52
CA THR A 373 10.37 -30.46 11.26
C THR A 373 11.42 -31.36 10.65
N SER A 374 11.52 -32.60 11.12
CA SER A 374 12.52 -33.57 10.64
C SER A 374 12.45 -33.75 9.13
N ALA A 375 13.62 -33.75 8.46
CA ALA A 375 13.74 -33.98 7.01
C ALA A 375 12.76 -33.20 6.13
N ALA A 376 12.41 -31.94 6.50
CA ALA A 376 11.44 -31.15 5.79
C ALA A 376 11.80 -30.81 4.33
N ALA A 377 13.09 -30.85 4.01
CA ALA A 377 13.58 -30.64 2.63
C ALA A 377 13.32 -31.85 1.70
N THR A 378 12.94 -32.98 2.27
CA THR A 378 12.72 -34.25 1.52
C THR A 378 11.32 -34.79 1.77
N THR A 379 11.16 -35.64 2.78
CA THR A 379 9.91 -36.39 3.06
C THR A 379 9.07 -35.77 4.19
N GLY A 380 9.65 -34.91 5.05
CA GLY A 380 9.02 -34.42 6.27
C GLY A 380 9.00 -35.46 7.41
N TYR A 381 9.57 -36.66 7.18
CA TYR A 381 9.77 -37.73 8.14
C TYR A 381 11.06 -38.47 7.83
N PHE A 382 11.47 -39.37 8.75
CA PHE A 382 12.66 -40.20 8.61
C PHE A 382 12.42 -41.57 9.22
N PHE A 383 13.20 -42.54 8.79
CA PHE A 383 13.25 -43.86 9.42
C PHE A 383 14.20 -43.81 10.63
N ASN A 384 13.63 -44.03 11.79
CA ASN A 384 14.41 -44.06 13.05
C ASN A 384 14.94 -45.47 13.26
N GLN A 385 16.26 -45.62 13.13
CA GLN A 385 16.93 -46.92 13.30
C GLN A 385 16.79 -47.48 14.72
N GLU A 386 16.71 -46.60 15.75
CA GLU A 386 16.58 -47.04 17.16
C GLU A 386 15.20 -47.67 17.44
N THR A 387 14.14 -47.13 16.82
CA THR A 387 12.76 -47.59 17.05
C THR A 387 12.27 -48.54 15.96
N GLY A 388 12.97 -48.61 14.83
CA GLY A 388 12.55 -49.37 13.65
C GLY A 388 11.30 -48.87 12.96
N ALA A 389 10.97 -47.57 13.11
CA ALA A 389 9.74 -46.98 12.65
C ALA A 389 9.94 -45.66 11.87
N ASN A 390 9.00 -45.31 11.02
CA ASN A 390 8.95 -44.00 10.42
C ASN A 390 8.46 -42.98 11.45
N GLU A 391 9.25 -41.92 11.69
CA GLU A 391 8.93 -40.89 12.65
C GLU A 391 8.96 -39.48 12.03
N ALA A 392 8.02 -38.60 12.45
CA ALA A 392 8.02 -37.18 12.19
C ALA A 392 8.22 -36.41 13.51
N TRP A 393 9.29 -35.64 13.57
CA TRP A 393 9.60 -34.80 14.73
C TRP A 393 9.38 -33.36 14.40
N THR A 394 8.74 -32.63 15.31
CA THR A 394 8.48 -31.18 15.13
C THR A 394 8.80 -30.42 16.40
N LYS A 395 9.45 -29.26 16.27
CA LYS A 395 9.76 -28.35 17.37
C LYS A 395 9.55 -26.91 16.94
N ARG A 396 8.80 -26.14 17.75
CA ARG A 396 8.84 -24.69 17.74
C ARG A 396 9.84 -24.24 18.79
N ILE A 397 10.73 -23.31 18.41
CA ILE A 397 11.78 -22.82 19.29
C ILE A 397 11.27 -21.57 19.99
N SER A 398 11.33 -21.54 21.31
CA SER A 398 10.78 -20.45 22.12
C SER A 398 11.70 -19.23 22.19
N PRO A 399 11.16 -18.02 22.52
CA PRO A 399 12.00 -16.85 22.78
C PRO A 399 13.07 -17.08 23.86
N GLN A 400 12.80 -17.91 24.87
CA GLN A 400 13.72 -18.25 25.95
C GLN A 400 14.92 -19.05 25.44
N GLU A 401 14.72 -19.90 24.44
CA GLU A 401 15.78 -20.68 23.80
C GLU A 401 16.71 -19.85 22.91
N ILE A 402 16.23 -18.71 22.39
CA ILE A 402 16.98 -17.87 21.42
C ILE A 402 17.55 -16.59 22.03
N GLY A 403 17.21 -16.26 23.28
CA GLY A 403 17.64 -15.02 23.95
C GLY A 403 16.68 -13.85 23.75
N GLY A 404 15.45 -14.09 23.27
CA GLY A 404 14.39 -13.10 23.10
C GLY A 404 13.71 -13.15 21.73
N ALA A 405 12.42 -12.78 21.67
CA ALA A 405 11.64 -12.86 20.43
C ALA A 405 12.22 -11.98 19.29
N SER A 406 12.82 -10.84 19.63
CA SER A 406 13.41 -9.89 18.68
C SER A 406 14.62 -10.46 17.91
N VAL A 407 15.28 -11.52 18.41
CA VAL A 407 16.36 -12.21 17.68
C VAL A 407 15.86 -12.77 16.33
N TRP A 408 14.56 -13.07 16.25
CA TRP A 408 13.94 -13.61 15.05
C TRP A 408 13.15 -12.58 14.25
N ASN A 409 13.40 -11.26 14.46
CA ASN A 409 12.77 -10.22 13.68
C ASN A 409 13.29 -10.21 12.24
N LYS A 410 12.38 -9.93 11.32
CA LYS A 410 12.71 -9.56 9.95
C LYS A 410 13.00 -8.06 9.92
N HIS A 411 13.91 -7.64 9.05
CA HIS A 411 14.34 -6.25 8.91
C HIS A 411 14.18 -5.78 7.48
N TRP A 412 13.64 -4.57 7.31
CA TRP A 412 13.60 -3.84 6.04
C TRP A 412 14.33 -2.52 6.22
N ASN A 413 15.26 -2.25 5.31
CA ASN A 413 15.95 -0.98 5.21
C ASN A 413 15.64 -0.39 3.83
N ASP A 414 14.84 0.66 3.82
CA ASP A 414 14.28 1.27 2.62
C ASP A 414 14.90 2.64 2.42
N VAL A 415 15.24 2.95 1.16
CA VAL A 415 15.69 4.28 0.73
C VAL A 415 14.89 4.68 -0.49
N ALA A 416 14.25 5.84 -0.44
CA ALA A 416 13.55 6.44 -1.57
C ALA A 416 14.11 7.83 -1.87
N GLY A 417 14.11 8.19 -3.15
CA GLY A 417 14.54 9.52 -3.60
C GLY A 417 13.70 10.01 -4.77
N ASN A 418 13.34 11.30 -4.77
CA ASN A 418 12.65 11.95 -5.86
C ASN A 418 13.34 13.27 -6.20
N LEU A 419 13.48 13.54 -7.49
CA LEU A 419 13.96 14.79 -8.06
C LEU A 419 12.96 15.30 -9.08
N ILE A 420 12.54 16.53 -8.94
CA ILE A 420 11.77 17.25 -9.96
C ILE A 420 12.51 18.54 -10.26
N THR A 421 12.73 18.85 -11.53
CA THR A 421 13.32 20.12 -11.95
C THR A 421 12.75 20.56 -13.29
N GLY A 422 12.73 21.86 -13.53
CA GLY A 422 12.17 22.34 -14.78
C GLY A 422 12.14 23.85 -14.92
N LEU A 423 11.63 24.28 -16.04
CA LEU A 423 11.37 25.67 -16.40
C LEU A 423 9.87 25.85 -16.63
N ARG A 424 9.29 26.86 -16.04
CA ARG A 424 7.92 27.29 -16.37
C ARG A 424 7.90 28.75 -16.74
N GLY A 425 7.00 29.10 -17.63
CA GLY A 425 6.94 30.49 -18.07
C GLY A 425 5.68 30.81 -18.87
N LYS A 426 5.64 32.06 -19.30
CA LYS A 426 4.60 32.62 -20.17
C LYS A 426 5.19 32.93 -21.53
N VAL A 427 4.40 32.70 -22.57
CA VAL A 427 4.76 33.15 -23.92
C VAL A 427 4.40 34.66 -24.00
N PRO A 428 5.37 35.55 -24.40
CA PRO A 428 5.14 36.97 -24.50
C PRO A 428 3.87 37.29 -25.33
N ASP A 429 3.14 38.33 -24.93
CA ASP A 429 1.95 38.84 -25.60
C ASP A 429 0.86 37.80 -25.88
N SER A 430 0.82 36.75 -25.07
CA SER A 430 -0.16 35.67 -25.21
C SER A 430 -0.74 35.22 -23.87
N SER A 431 -1.84 34.44 -23.92
CA SER A 431 -2.40 33.75 -22.75
C SER A 431 -1.71 32.40 -22.46
N TRP A 432 -0.72 32.02 -23.24
CA TRP A 432 -0.09 30.70 -23.16
C TRP A 432 0.98 30.64 -22.07
N ASN A 433 0.89 29.59 -21.24
CA ASN A 433 1.92 29.20 -20.29
C ASN A 433 2.53 27.88 -20.76
N TYR A 434 3.79 27.68 -20.46
CA TYR A 434 4.50 26.43 -20.73
C TYR A 434 5.25 25.94 -19.49
N GLU A 435 5.47 24.63 -19.47
CA GLU A 435 6.30 23.98 -18.44
C GLU A 435 7.08 22.83 -19.06
N LEU A 436 8.40 22.90 -18.97
CA LEU A 436 9.33 21.84 -19.31
C LEU A 436 9.83 21.22 -18.00
N THR A 437 9.68 19.91 -17.83
CA THR A 437 10.02 19.23 -16.58
C THR A 437 10.80 17.96 -16.84
N TYR A 438 11.81 17.73 -16.02
CA TYR A 438 12.42 16.43 -15.81
C TYR A 438 12.10 15.95 -14.40
N SER A 439 11.64 14.72 -14.27
CA SER A 439 11.42 14.04 -12.98
C SER A 439 12.11 12.69 -12.96
N ALA A 440 12.73 12.38 -11.83
CA ALA A 440 13.35 11.09 -11.57
C ALA A 440 13.03 10.63 -10.16
N SER A 441 12.66 9.36 -10.02
CA SER A 441 12.35 8.75 -8.74
C SER A 441 12.95 7.36 -8.67
N GLY A 442 13.51 7.00 -7.52
CA GLY A 442 14.07 5.69 -7.24
C GLY A 442 13.69 5.19 -5.86
N TYR A 443 13.56 3.90 -5.73
CA TYR A 443 13.28 3.22 -4.48
C TYR A 443 14.15 1.97 -4.35
N GLN A 444 14.81 1.80 -3.22
CA GLN A 444 15.56 0.60 -2.85
C GLN A 444 15.04 0.05 -1.53
N SER A 445 14.78 -1.27 -1.47
CA SER A 445 14.45 -2.00 -0.26
C SER A 445 15.43 -3.15 -0.06
N ARG A 446 16.06 -3.22 1.10
CA ARG A 446 16.86 -4.36 1.53
C ARG A 446 16.11 -5.08 2.64
N ALA A 447 15.64 -6.30 2.33
CA ALA A 447 14.98 -7.16 3.30
C ALA A 447 15.95 -8.22 3.81
N THR A 448 16.08 -8.33 5.12
CA THR A 448 16.88 -9.37 5.82
C THR A 448 15.92 -10.24 6.64
N VAL A 449 15.95 -11.54 6.37
CA VAL A 449 15.02 -12.53 6.94
C VAL A 449 15.83 -13.57 7.71
N PRO A 450 15.55 -13.76 9.03
CA PRO A 450 16.20 -14.79 9.81
C PRO A 450 15.85 -16.19 9.29
N ARG A 451 16.82 -17.09 9.34
CA ARG A 451 16.73 -18.46 8.82
C ARG A 451 17.39 -19.44 9.79
N LEU A 452 16.86 -20.65 9.86
CA LEU A 452 17.63 -21.76 10.39
C LEU A 452 18.62 -22.23 9.31
N LEU A 453 19.82 -22.58 9.72
CA LEU A 453 20.80 -23.24 8.85
C LEU A 453 20.48 -24.72 8.70
N SER A 454 20.89 -25.34 7.61
CA SER A 454 20.62 -26.77 7.31
C SER A 454 21.24 -27.73 8.34
N ASN A 455 22.27 -27.30 9.10
CA ASN A 455 22.87 -28.10 10.18
C ASN A 455 21.91 -28.37 11.34
N VAL A 456 20.72 -27.75 11.40
CA VAL A 456 19.67 -28.05 12.39
C VAL A 456 19.19 -29.51 12.31
N ASP A 457 19.16 -30.12 11.12
CA ASP A 457 18.80 -31.52 10.94
C ASP A 457 19.86 -32.41 11.60
N SER A 458 21.14 -32.19 11.34
CA SER A 458 22.21 -32.96 11.97
C SER A 458 22.35 -32.72 13.48
N TYR A 459 21.93 -31.53 13.96
CA TYR A 459 21.92 -31.26 15.41
C TYR A 459 20.90 -32.16 16.13
N TYR A 460 19.70 -32.34 15.60
CA TYR A 460 18.65 -33.14 16.24
C TYR A 460 18.70 -34.62 15.87
N LEU A 461 19.01 -34.94 14.60
CA LEU A 461 18.92 -36.29 14.07
C LEU A 461 20.28 -37.03 14.00
N GLY A 462 21.39 -36.29 14.13
CA GLY A 462 22.72 -36.87 13.91
C GLY A 462 23.05 -36.99 12.40
N PRO A 463 24.10 -37.72 12.05
CA PRO A 463 24.44 -37.96 10.64
C PRO A 463 23.43 -38.89 9.98
N GLN A 464 23.14 -38.63 8.71
CA GLN A 464 22.32 -39.51 7.89
C GLN A 464 23.07 -40.84 7.63
N LEU A 465 22.43 -41.96 7.93
CA LEU A 465 23.00 -43.29 7.82
C LEU A 465 22.70 -43.97 6.47
N GLY A 466 21.70 -43.52 5.77
CA GLY A 466 21.25 -44.07 4.50
C GLY A 466 19.91 -43.52 4.07
N THR A 467 19.26 -44.19 3.13
CA THR A 467 17.93 -43.86 2.62
C THR A 467 17.16 -45.17 2.45
N THR A 468 15.91 -45.19 2.83
CA THR A 468 15.00 -46.32 2.63
C THR A 468 14.63 -46.48 1.16
N ALA A 469 14.02 -47.57 0.77
CA ALA A 469 13.62 -47.85 -0.62
C ALA A 469 12.55 -46.86 -1.13
N ASP A 470 11.74 -46.30 -0.26
CA ASP A 470 10.73 -45.26 -0.53
C ASP A 470 11.28 -43.82 -0.45
N GLY A 471 12.60 -43.66 -0.21
CA GLY A 471 13.28 -42.38 -0.24
C GLY A 471 13.36 -41.64 1.08
N ALA A 472 12.91 -42.20 2.18
CA ALA A 472 13.04 -41.57 3.49
C ALA A 472 14.49 -41.67 4.03
N PRO A 473 15.07 -40.61 4.57
CA PRO A 473 16.39 -40.66 5.15
C PRO A 473 16.37 -41.49 6.45
N ILE A 474 17.48 -42.22 6.71
CA ILE A 474 17.66 -43.05 7.89
C ILE A 474 18.54 -42.34 8.88
N TYR A 475 18.08 -42.22 10.14
CA TYR A 475 18.85 -41.66 11.26
C TYR A 475 18.75 -42.52 12.49
N ALA A 476 19.70 -42.33 13.41
CA ALA A 476 19.68 -42.87 14.79
C ALA A 476 19.75 -41.68 15.78
N PRO A 477 18.63 -40.95 15.95
CA PRO A 477 18.64 -39.67 16.66
C PRO A 477 18.67 -39.83 18.19
N ASN A 478 19.36 -38.93 18.91
CA ASN A 478 19.29 -38.87 20.34
C ASN A 478 18.00 -38.16 20.80
N ALA A 479 17.01 -38.96 21.21
CA ALA A 479 15.71 -38.39 21.66
C ALA A 479 15.82 -37.50 22.90
N ALA A 480 16.82 -37.69 23.77
CA ALA A 480 17.03 -36.82 24.92
C ALA A 480 17.52 -35.43 24.49
N ARG A 481 18.38 -35.33 23.48
CA ARG A 481 18.78 -34.02 22.90
C ARG A 481 17.61 -33.27 22.31
N PHE A 482 16.71 -33.95 21.61
CA PHE A 482 15.52 -33.34 21.05
C PHE A 482 14.54 -32.81 22.11
N ALA A 483 14.45 -33.50 23.28
CA ALA A 483 13.64 -33.08 24.42
C ALA A 483 14.28 -31.95 25.25
N THR A 484 15.57 -31.68 25.06
CA THR A 484 16.30 -30.66 25.85
C THR A 484 16.08 -29.28 25.20
N PRO A 485 15.73 -28.22 25.98
CA PRO A 485 15.70 -26.86 25.48
C PRO A 485 17.07 -26.41 24.95
N LEU A 486 17.05 -25.59 23.90
CA LEU A 486 18.29 -24.97 23.39
C LEU A 486 18.77 -23.87 24.34
N THR A 487 20.06 -23.67 24.38
CA THR A 487 20.66 -22.44 24.89
C THR A 487 20.79 -21.42 23.74
N PRO A 488 20.84 -20.10 24.02
CA PRO A 488 21.06 -19.08 22.98
C PRO A 488 22.31 -19.32 22.13
N ASN A 489 23.41 -19.83 22.73
CA ASN A 489 24.64 -20.17 22.02
C ASN A 489 24.46 -21.35 21.03
N GLN A 490 23.70 -22.36 21.45
CA GLN A 490 23.38 -23.50 20.57
C GLN A 490 22.49 -23.03 19.43
N PHE A 491 21.51 -22.19 19.70
CA PHE A 491 20.68 -21.61 18.67
C PHE A 491 21.50 -20.76 17.67
N ALA A 492 22.42 -19.92 18.16
CA ALA A 492 23.28 -19.08 17.32
C ALA A 492 24.13 -19.90 16.33
N SER A 493 24.50 -21.15 16.65
CA SER A 493 25.22 -22.03 15.72
C SER A 493 24.37 -22.58 14.57
N MET A 494 23.03 -22.44 14.66
CA MET A 494 22.05 -22.87 13.68
C MET A 494 21.28 -21.66 13.08
N TYR A 495 21.68 -20.43 13.43
CA TYR A 495 21.08 -19.20 12.97
C TYR A 495 21.84 -18.61 11.79
N GLY A 496 21.11 -18.10 10.83
CA GLY A 496 21.62 -17.34 9.70
C GLY A 496 20.60 -16.35 9.21
N GLU A 497 20.99 -15.52 8.25
CA GLU A 497 20.14 -14.49 7.67
C GLU A 497 20.24 -14.52 6.15
N SER A 498 19.11 -14.50 5.46
CA SER A 498 19.06 -14.30 4.01
C SER A 498 18.72 -12.85 3.69
N THR A 499 19.40 -12.28 2.70
CA THR A 499 19.18 -10.88 2.28
C THR A 499 18.69 -10.82 0.84
N SER A 500 17.64 -10.05 0.59
CA SER A 500 17.22 -9.65 -0.76
C SER A 500 17.35 -8.14 -0.94
N ARG A 501 17.62 -7.72 -2.18
CA ARG A 501 17.67 -6.30 -2.57
C ARG A 501 16.73 -6.09 -3.74
N ASN A 502 15.83 -5.14 -3.57
CA ASN A 502 14.78 -4.83 -4.53
C ASN A 502 14.88 -3.34 -4.89
N ASN A 503 14.87 -3.03 -6.17
CA ASN A 503 15.00 -1.65 -6.65
C ASN A 503 13.90 -1.38 -7.69
N THR A 504 13.36 -0.18 -7.66
CA THR A 504 12.50 0.37 -8.72
C THR A 504 12.94 1.78 -9.05
N TRP A 505 12.68 2.20 -10.28
CA TRP A 505 12.97 3.55 -10.71
C TRP A 505 12.01 4.00 -11.82
N THR A 506 11.79 5.31 -11.91
CA THR A 506 11.08 5.95 -13.03
C THR A 506 11.69 7.29 -13.35
N GLN A 507 11.74 7.65 -14.63
CA GLN A 507 12.19 8.93 -15.14
C GLN A 507 11.23 9.42 -16.18
N THR A 508 10.94 10.73 -16.21
CA THR A 508 10.03 11.30 -17.20
C THR A 508 10.50 12.70 -17.60
N PHE A 509 10.59 12.94 -18.90
CA PHE A 509 10.62 14.26 -19.51
C PHE A 509 9.22 14.64 -19.96
N SER A 510 8.77 15.86 -19.68
CA SER A 510 7.48 16.35 -20.12
C SER A 510 7.54 17.80 -20.55
N LEU A 511 6.87 18.12 -21.65
CA LEU A 511 6.58 19.49 -22.10
C LEU A 511 5.08 19.66 -22.11
N ALA A 512 4.59 20.61 -21.32
CA ALA A 512 3.17 20.96 -21.23
C ALA A 512 2.99 22.43 -21.59
N ALA A 513 1.85 22.75 -22.21
CA ALA A 513 1.43 24.11 -22.46
C ALA A 513 -0.08 24.26 -22.28
N ASN A 514 -0.54 25.43 -21.84
CA ASN A 514 -1.96 25.75 -21.73
C ASN A 514 -2.20 27.24 -22.04
N GLY A 515 -3.38 27.54 -22.60
CA GLY A 515 -3.75 28.91 -22.95
C GLY A 515 -5.13 28.99 -23.59
N ASN A 516 -5.51 30.18 -24.06
CA ASN A 516 -6.72 30.40 -24.83
C ASN A 516 -6.44 30.16 -26.32
N LEU A 517 -7.34 29.47 -27.02
CA LEU A 517 -7.29 29.26 -28.46
C LEU A 517 -8.02 30.40 -29.22
N PHE A 518 -9.31 30.54 -28.97
CA PHE A 518 -10.18 31.55 -29.52
C PHE A 518 -11.35 31.80 -28.58
N SER A 519 -12.15 32.80 -28.84
CA SER A 519 -13.31 33.16 -28.03
C SER A 519 -14.62 32.84 -28.77
N LEU A 520 -15.51 32.17 -28.05
CA LEU A 520 -16.91 32.00 -28.41
C LEU A 520 -17.75 33.07 -27.72
N PRO A 521 -19.03 33.28 -28.12
CA PRO A 521 -19.91 34.23 -27.44
C PRO A 521 -20.04 34.00 -25.92
N ALA A 522 -19.88 32.75 -25.48
CA ALA A 522 -19.97 32.37 -24.07
C ALA A 522 -18.62 32.45 -23.30
N GLY A 523 -17.52 32.79 -23.99
CA GLY A 523 -16.19 32.93 -23.38
C GLY A 523 -15.07 32.27 -24.18
N PRO A 524 -13.81 32.32 -23.65
CA PRO A 524 -12.66 31.77 -24.35
C PRO A 524 -12.66 30.24 -24.29
N VAL A 525 -12.38 29.59 -25.42
CA VAL A 525 -12.01 28.19 -25.49
C VAL A 525 -10.60 28.05 -24.98
N ARG A 526 -10.42 27.30 -23.89
CA ARG A 526 -9.11 27.03 -23.32
C ARG A 526 -8.60 25.66 -23.77
N ALA A 527 -7.30 25.60 -24.04
CA ALA A 527 -6.64 24.37 -24.40
C ALA A 527 -5.43 24.09 -23.50
N ALA A 528 -5.14 22.80 -23.32
CA ALA A 528 -3.87 22.35 -22.79
C ALA A 528 -3.36 21.18 -23.63
N GLY A 529 -2.01 21.05 -23.71
CA GLY A 529 -1.36 19.94 -24.37
C GLY A 529 -0.15 19.46 -23.56
N VAL A 530 0.21 18.19 -23.71
CA VAL A 530 1.42 17.61 -23.12
C VAL A 530 2.04 16.57 -24.02
N ILE A 531 3.36 16.52 -24.04
CA ILE A 531 4.16 15.46 -24.64
C ILE A 531 5.07 14.91 -23.55
N GLU A 532 5.16 13.58 -23.45
CA GLU A 532 5.96 12.91 -22.41
C GLU A 532 6.80 11.78 -23.02
N TYR A 533 8.03 11.67 -22.52
CA TYR A 533 8.86 10.48 -22.67
C TYR A 533 9.25 9.98 -21.30
N GLY A 534 9.02 8.70 -21.03
CA GLY A 534 9.32 8.10 -19.73
C GLY A 534 10.00 6.74 -19.87
N THR A 535 10.80 6.41 -18.86
CA THR A 535 11.38 5.09 -18.67
C THR A 535 11.16 4.66 -17.23
N GLN A 536 10.93 3.36 -17.01
CA GLN A 536 10.84 2.79 -15.69
C GLN A 536 11.39 1.38 -15.66
N GLY A 537 11.84 0.93 -14.50
CA GLY A 537 12.34 -0.42 -14.35
C GLY A 537 12.31 -0.89 -12.92
N PHE A 538 12.57 -2.18 -12.77
CA PHE A 538 12.76 -2.82 -11.47
C PHE A 538 13.83 -3.91 -11.55
N SER A 539 14.42 -4.23 -10.41
CA SER A 539 15.28 -5.39 -10.23
C SER A 539 15.12 -5.97 -8.83
N ASN A 540 15.04 -7.27 -8.77
CA ASN A 540 15.00 -8.05 -7.54
C ASN A 540 16.20 -8.99 -7.53
N SER A 541 17.06 -8.87 -6.53
CA SER A 541 18.22 -9.74 -6.29
C SER A 541 18.02 -10.47 -4.98
N ILE A 542 18.11 -11.79 -5.02
CA ILE A 542 17.95 -12.65 -3.86
C ILE A 542 19.28 -13.23 -3.41
N ASP A 543 19.32 -13.67 -2.16
CA ASP A 543 20.49 -14.34 -1.58
C ASP A 543 20.80 -15.65 -2.32
N PRO A 544 21.99 -15.81 -2.91
CA PRO A 544 22.35 -17.05 -3.61
C PRO A 544 22.33 -18.27 -2.70
N ALA A 545 22.58 -18.10 -1.40
CA ALA A 545 22.61 -19.17 -0.42
C ALA A 545 21.25 -19.91 -0.26
N LEU A 546 20.15 -19.26 -0.66
CA LEU A 546 18.81 -19.89 -0.74
C LEU A 546 18.77 -21.07 -1.72
N ASN A 547 19.62 -21.05 -2.76
CA ASN A 547 19.70 -22.10 -3.78
C ASN A 547 20.82 -23.14 -3.52
N GLN A 548 21.63 -22.93 -2.47
CA GLN A 548 22.82 -23.75 -2.18
C GLN A 548 22.59 -24.71 -1.01
N GLY A 549 21.36 -24.82 -0.49
CA GLY A 549 21.05 -25.69 0.65
C GLY A 549 21.66 -25.22 1.98
N VAL A 550 22.13 -23.98 2.06
CA VAL A 550 22.70 -23.41 3.30
C VAL A 550 21.63 -23.25 4.36
N TYR A 551 20.42 -22.88 3.95
CA TYR A 551 19.30 -22.66 4.87
C TYR A 551 18.37 -23.86 4.89
N TYR A 552 17.94 -24.20 6.10
CA TYR A 552 16.98 -25.26 6.35
C TYR A 552 15.65 -24.98 5.63
N ASN A 553 15.18 -25.96 4.86
CA ASN A 553 13.90 -25.95 4.16
C ASN A 553 13.60 -24.65 3.38
N ALA A 554 14.65 -24.01 2.88
CA ALA A 554 14.47 -22.82 2.07
C ALA A 554 14.04 -23.18 0.65
N ALA A 555 12.95 -22.61 0.17
CA ALA A 555 12.57 -22.72 -1.22
C ALA A 555 13.60 -21.97 -2.09
N GLY A 556 14.08 -22.63 -3.15
CA GLY A 556 14.90 -21.99 -4.16
C GLY A 556 14.14 -20.82 -4.81
N ALA A 557 14.85 -19.73 -5.06
CA ALA A 557 14.29 -18.55 -5.68
C ALA A 557 15.26 -18.00 -6.73
N THR A 558 14.77 -17.23 -7.70
CA THR A 558 15.58 -16.54 -8.70
C THR A 558 15.26 -15.05 -8.70
N GLY A 559 16.25 -14.22 -9.00
CA GLY A 559 16.04 -12.79 -9.18
C GLY A 559 15.23 -12.49 -10.44
N ALA A 560 14.63 -11.33 -10.48
CA ALA A 560 13.89 -10.82 -11.62
C ALA A 560 14.30 -9.40 -11.93
N SER A 561 14.27 -9.00 -13.19
CA SER A 561 14.49 -7.62 -13.60
C SER A 561 13.79 -7.31 -14.91
N GLY A 562 13.41 -6.05 -15.08
CA GLY A 562 12.81 -5.61 -16.32
C GLY A 562 12.75 -4.10 -16.42
N ASN A 563 12.55 -3.61 -17.63
CA ASN A 563 12.33 -2.20 -17.90
C ASN A 563 11.28 -2.00 -18.99
N ARG A 564 10.68 -0.81 -19.02
CA ARG A 564 9.77 -0.36 -20.07
C ARG A 564 9.99 1.10 -20.43
N LYS A 565 9.69 1.45 -21.67
CA LYS A 565 9.68 2.83 -22.17
C LYS A 565 8.25 3.27 -22.46
N ARG A 566 8.01 4.56 -22.33
CA ARG A 566 6.71 5.16 -22.61
C ARG A 566 6.87 6.45 -23.41
N TYR A 567 6.03 6.58 -24.45
CA TYR A 567 5.79 7.84 -25.16
C TYR A 567 4.32 8.21 -25.00
N ALA A 568 4.04 9.49 -24.80
CA ALA A 568 2.66 9.93 -24.68
C ALA A 568 2.47 11.34 -25.23
N ALA A 569 1.26 11.59 -25.77
CA ALA A 569 0.80 12.91 -26.16
C ALA A 569 -0.68 13.07 -25.79
N ALA A 570 -1.04 14.23 -25.22
CA ALA A 570 -2.42 14.52 -24.83
C ALA A 570 -2.81 15.95 -25.17
N VAL A 571 -4.12 16.13 -25.42
CA VAL A 571 -4.75 17.43 -25.61
C VAL A 571 -6.03 17.49 -24.79
N GLU A 572 -6.26 18.62 -24.14
CA GLU A 572 -7.47 18.93 -23.38
C GLU A 572 -8.06 20.25 -23.87
N LEU A 573 -9.38 20.31 -24.01
CA LEU A 573 -10.15 21.48 -24.38
C LEU A 573 -11.25 21.73 -23.36
N ARG A 574 -11.42 22.99 -22.95
CA ARG A 574 -12.55 23.48 -22.18
C ARG A 574 -13.33 24.48 -23.04
N VAL A 575 -14.54 24.10 -23.42
CA VAL A 575 -15.37 24.82 -24.39
C VAL A 575 -16.61 25.38 -23.71
N PRO A 576 -16.72 26.69 -23.47
CA PRO A 576 -17.95 27.32 -23.00
C PRO A 576 -18.97 27.37 -24.16
N ILE A 577 -19.92 26.42 -24.19
CA ILE A 577 -20.95 26.32 -25.25
C ILE A 577 -21.99 27.44 -25.06
N LEU A 578 -22.45 27.59 -23.81
CA LEU A 578 -23.35 28.65 -23.34
C LEU A 578 -22.77 29.24 -22.06
N SER A 579 -23.26 30.37 -21.62
CA SER A 579 -22.85 30.99 -20.35
C SER A 579 -23.06 30.08 -19.13
N GLN A 580 -23.99 29.11 -19.23
CA GLN A 580 -24.34 28.14 -18.21
C GLN A 580 -23.84 26.74 -18.53
N LEU A 581 -23.36 26.47 -19.74
CA LEU A 581 -22.97 25.14 -20.20
C LEU A 581 -21.53 25.12 -20.72
N THR A 582 -20.68 24.32 -20.07
CA THR A 582 -19.30 24.10 -20.48
C THR A 582 -19.07 22.62 -20.78
N ALA A 583 -18.41 22.32 -21.89
CA ALA A 583 -17.90 20.98 -22.21
C ALA A 583 -16.40 20.90 -21.97
N ASN A 584 -15.96 19.78 -21.46
CA ASN A 584 -14.56 19.41 -21.30
C ASN A 584 -14.30 18.18 -22.18
N VAL A 585 -13.25 18.22 -23.00
CA VAL A 585 -12.86 17.12 -23.88
C VAL A 585 -11.37 16.89 -23.70
N ALA A 586 -10.96 15.69 -23.36
CA ALA A 586 -9.56 15.32 -23.33
C ALA A 586 -9.32 14.05 -24.17
N THR A 587 -8.17 13.99 -24.82
CA THR A 587 -7.71 12.79 -25.52
C THR A 587 -6.21 12.60 -25.30
N ARG A 588 -5.79 11.34 -25.15
CA ARG A 588 -4.40 10.98 -24.93
C ARG A 588 -4.05 9.69 -25.66
N TYR A 589 -2.90 9.70 -26.28
CA TYR A 589 -2.27 8.52 -26.85
C TYR A 589 -1.05 8.15 -26.00
N ASP A 590 -0.96 6.90 -25.57
CA ASP A 590 0.17 6.33 -24.88
C ASP A 590 0.70 5.11 -25.65
N ASP A 591 2.02 4.93 -25.65
CA ASP A 591 2.71 3.83 -26.29
C ASP A 591 3.79 3.29 -25.32
N TYR A 592 3.64 2.02 -24.91
CA TYR A 592 4.52 1.32 -24.00
C TYR A 592 5.27 0.21 -24.73
N SER A 593 6.59 0.11 -24.51
CA SER A 593 7.41 -0.97 -25.03
C SER A 593 8.19 -1.67 -23.91
N PHE A 594 8.11 -3.01 -23.86
CA PHE A 594 8.77 -3.88 -22.88
C PHE A 594 8.90 -5.29 -23.41
N ALA A 595 9.97 -6.00 -23.06
CA ALA A 595 10.20 -7.43 -23.41
C ALA A 595 9.92 -7.79 -24.89
N GLY A 596 10.22 -6.88 -25.82
CA GLY A 596 9.92 -7.06 -27.25
C GLY A 596 8.46 -6.83 -27.65
N THR A 597 7.59 -6.54 -26.70
CA THR A 597 6.16 -6.27 -26.90
C THR A 597 5.91 -4.76 -26.94
N ARG A 598 4.93 -4.35 -27.74
CA ARG A 598 4.47 -2.96 -27.81
C ARG A 598 2.97 -2.88 -27.56
N ASN A 599 2.58 -2.06 -26.61
CA ASN A 599 1.19 -1.81 -26.21
C ASN A 599 0.88 -0.34 -26.36
N ASN A 600 -0.08 0.01 -27.21
CA ASN A 600 -0.53 1.38 -27.36
C ASN A 600 -2.01 1.53 -27.06
N LYS A 601 -2.43 2.73 -26.68
CA LYS A 601 -3.81 3.05 -26.36
C LYS A 601 -4.14 4.51 -26.60
N LEU A 602 -5.28 4.74 -27.24
CA LEU A 602 -5.95 6.05 -27.26
C LEU A 602 -7.05 6.04 -26.18
N THR A 603 -7.01 7.04 -25.31
CA THR A 603 -8.03 7.27 -24.27
C THR A 603 -8.67 8.65 -24.47
N TYR A 604 -9.92 8.79 -24.06
CA TYR A 604 -10.65 10.05 -24.12
C TYR A 604 -11.52 10.22 -22.89
N ASP A 605 -11.78 11.48 -22.55
CA ASP A 605 -12.70 11.92 -21.50
C ASP A 605 -13.60 13.02 -22.02
N LEU A 606 -14.89 12.90 -21.75
CA LEU A 606 -15.93 13.85 -22.13
C LEU A 606 -16.67 14.27 -20.87
N GLY A 607 -16.69 15.54 -20.57
CA GLY A 607 -17.35 16.11 -19.40
C GLY A 607 -18.30 17.24 -19.77
N LEU A 608 -19.41 17.33 -19.03
CA LEU A 608 -20.38 18.43 -19.14
C LEU A 608 -20.60 19.05 -17.77
N GLU A 609 -20.58 20.37 -17.72
CA GLU A 609 -20.90 21.19 -16.56
C GLU A 609 -22.05 22.12 -16.93
N TYR A 610 -23.18 21.96 -16.24
CA TYR A 610 -24.35 22.83 -16.44
C TYR A 610 -24.70 23.56 -15.15
N ARG A 611 -24.70 24.91 -15.21
CA ARG A 611 -25.01 25.80 -14.10
C ARG A 611 -26.29 26.55 -14.35
N PRO A 612 -27.49 25.96 -14.12
CA PRO A 612 -28.75 26.67 -14.28
C PRO A 612 -28.89 27.86 -13.33
N LEU A 613 -28.29 27.72 -12.14
CA LEU A 613 -28.18 28.75 -11.11
C LEU A 613 -26.73 28.87 -10.68
N ARG A 614 -26.34 30.01 -10.08
CA ARG A 614 -24.98 30.19 -9.55
C ARG A 614 -24.65 29.21 -8.45
N GLU A 615 -25.65 28.83 -7.68
CA GLU A 615 -25.58 27.96 -6.51
C GLU A 615 -25.62 26.47 -6.89
N LEU A 616 -26.06 26.13 -8.12
CA LEU A 616 -26.23 24.73 -8.54
C LEU A 616 -25.40 24.41 -9.77
N LEU A 617 -24.48 23.43 -9.60
CA LEU A 617 -23.76 22.78 -10.69
C LEU A 617 -24.33 21.36 -10.88
N LEU A 618 -24.81 21.05 -12.07
CA LEU A 618 -25.06 19.69 -12.54
C LEU A 618 -23.86 19.28 -13.38
N ARG A 619 -23.37 18.05 -13.17
CA ARG A 619 -22.19 17.54 -13.85
C ARG A 619 -22.36 16.11 -14.31
N GLY A 620 -21.71 15.78 -15.42
CA GLY A 620 -21.63 14.40 -15.92
C GLY A 620 -20.34 14.19 -16.69
N ASN A 621 -19.80 12.99 -16.61
CA ASN A 621 -18.61 12.61 -17.34
C ASN A 621 -18.71 11.20 -17.90
N TYR A 622 -17.98 10.95 -18.99
CA TYR A 622 -17.71 9.64 -19.54
C TYR A 622 -16.25 9.60 -19.99
N GLY A 623 -15.52 8.61 -19.52
CA GLY A 623 -14.11 8.45 -19.85
C GLY A 623 -13.70 7.01 -20.12
N THR A 624 -12.68 6.86 -20.93
CA THR A 624 -11.95 5.61 -21.09
C THR A 624 -10.61 5.68 -20.36
N SER A 625 -10.19 4.58 -19.79
CA SER A 625 -8.90 4.43 -19.15
C SER A 625 -8.22 3.16 -19.61
N PHE A 626 -6.94 3.07 -19.34
CA PHE A 626 -6.21 1.84 -19.57
C PHE A 626 -5.11 1.69 -18.51
N ARG A 627 -4.61 0.45 -18.43
CA ARG A 627 -3.45 0.16 -17.63
C ARG A 627 -2.53 -0.81 -18.37
N ALA A 628 -1.26 -0.42 -18.50
CA ALA A 628 -0.23 -1.35 -18.94
C ALA A 628 -0.01 -2.40 -17.84
N PRO A 629 0.19 -3.69 -18.17
CA PRO A 629 0.42 -4.71 -17.17
C PRO A 629 1.55 -4.33 -16.19
N ASP A 630 1.44 -4.71 -14.94
CA ASP A 630 2.46 -4.47 -13.92
C ASP A 630 3.79 -5.10 -14.31
N MET A 631 4.88 -4.39 -13.98
CA MET A 631 6.23 -4.92 -14.21
C MET A 631 6.44 -6.25 -13.49
N ASN A 632 5.87 -6.41 -12.27
CA ASN A 632 5.92 -7.67 -11.55
C ASN A 632 5.19 -8.78 -12.31
N TYR A 633 3.98 -8.55 -12.79
CA TYR A 633 3.23 -9.55 -13.57
C TYR A 633 3.93 -9.97 -14.87
N ILE A 634 4.71 -9.07 -15.47
CA ILE A 634 5.44 -9.37 -16.72
C ILE A 634 6.72 -10.16 -16.45
N PHE A 635 7.51 -9.71 -15.47
CA PHE A 635 8.92 -10.11 -15.32
C PHE A 635 9.21 -10.97 -14.09
N MET A 636 8.22 -11.22 -13.20
CA MET A 636 8.45 -12.03 -12.00
C MET A 636 9.06 -13.37 -12.37
N SER A 637 10.07 -13.77 -11.60
CA SER A 637 10.68 -15.08 -11.76
C SER A 637 9.74 -16.20 -11.31
N GLN A 638 10.04 -17.42 -11.71
CA GLN A 638 9.26 -18.56 -11.27
C GLN A 638 9.37 -18.74 -9.75
N SER A 639 8.24 -18.85 -9.09
CA SER A 639 8.09 -19.21 -7.69
C SER A 639 7.27 -20.49 -7.56
N LYS A 640 7.52 -21.25 -6.49
CA LYS A 640 6.81 -22.48 -6.15
C LYS A 640 6.27 -22.33 -4.71
N GLY A 641 5.11 -22.89 -4.49
CA GLY A 641 4.50 -22.93 -3.17
C GLY A 641 3.43 -24.01 -3.11
N TYR A 642 2.66 -24.01 -2.04
CA TYR A 642 1.48 -24.86 -1.87
C TYR A 642 0.32 -24.04 -1.34
N PHE A 643 -0.89 -24.44 -1.71
CA PHE A 643 -2.09 -23.88 -1.13
C PHE A 643 -2.33 -24.46 0.27
N GLU A 644 -2.90 -23.65 1.15
CA GLU A 644 -3.25 -24.12 2.50
C GLU A 644 -4.26 -25.28 2.44
N SER A 645 -5.23 -25.15 1.55
CA SER A 645 -6.16 -26.23 1.21
C SER A 645 -6.50 -26.21 -0.28
N THR A 646 -6.94 -27.35 -0.82
CA THR A 646 -7.40 -27.49 -2.21
C THR A 646 -8.59 -28.43 -2.30
N THR A 647 -9.58 -28.08 -3.12
CA THR A 647 -10.71 -28.95 -3.46
C THR A 647 -10.55 -29.51 -4.85
N ASP A 648 -10.43 -30.83 -4.98
CA ASP A 648 -10.43 -31.52 -6.26
C ASP A 648 -11.87 -31.79 -6.71
N TYR A 649 -12.49 -30.80 -7.36
CA TYR A 649 -13.89 -30.89 -7.83
C TYR A 649 -14.11 -32.05 -8.81
N PHE A 650 -13.13 -32.37 -9.63
CA PHE A 650 -13.25 -33.48 -10.60
C PHE A 650 -13.37 -34.84 -9.88
N ARG A 651 -12.51 -35.12 -8.91
CA ARG A 651 -12.58 -36.36 -8.12
C ARG A 651 -13.80 -36.40 -7.22
N CYS A 652 -14.23 -35.27 -6.66
CA CYS A 652 -15.48 -35.15 -5.91
C CYS A 652 -16.69 -35.50 -6.79
N ASN A 653 -16.77 -34.96 -8.01
CA ASN A 653 -17.84 -35.26 -8.95
C ASN A 653 -17.84 -36.75 -9.34
N GLN A 654 -16.66 -37.35 -9.55
CA GLN A 654 -16.54 -38.78 -9.84
C GLN A 654 -16.99 -39.67 -8.68
N SER A 655 -16.77 -39.26 -7.42
CA SER A 655 -17.19 -40.00 -6.24
C SER A 655 -18.71 -40.01 -6.02
N GLY A 656 -19.47 -39.16 -6.69
CA GLY A 656 -20.88 -38.96 -6.51
C GLY A 656 -21.30 -38.39 -5.14
N LYS A 657 -20.32 -37.96 -4.31
CA LYS A 657 -20.56 -37.37 -3.00
C LYS A 657 -20.77 -35.85 -3.10
N SER A 658 -21.53 -35.29 -2.15
CA SER A 658 -21.61 -33.84 -1.98
C SER A 658 -20.25 -33.26 -1.54
N LEU A 659 -19.97 -32.01 -1.83
CA LEU A 659 -18.72 -31.36 -1.39
C LEU A 659 -18.49 -31.43 0.12
N ALA A 660 -19.58 -31.39 0.91
CA ALA A 660 -19.50 -31.47 2.37
C ALA A 660 -19.05 -32.86 2.88
N SER A 661 -19.24 -33.92 2.06
CA SER A 661 -18.90 -35.30 2.39
C SER A 661 -17.78 -35.89 1.53
N CYS A 662 -17.24 -35.11 0.61
CA CYS A 662 -16.18 -35.54 -0.29
C CYS A 662 -14.81 -35.49 0.39
N GLU A 663 -14.08 -36.62 0.40
CA GLU A 663 -12.74 -36.70 0.96
C GLU A 663 -11.67 -35.88 0.21
N TYR A 664 -11.98 -35.40 -1.02
CA TYR A 664 -11.10 -34.56 -1.85
C TYR A 664 -11.47 -33.07 -1.77
N ALA A 665 -12.40 -32.69 -0.89
CA ALA A 665 -12.77 -31.32 -0.65
C ALA A 665 -11.95 -30.73 0.52
N ASN A 666 -11.44 -29.52 0.34
CA ASN A 666 -10.67 -28.80 1.36
C ASN A 666 -9.51 -29.59 1.98
N VAL A 667 -8.83 -30.39 1.14
CA VAL A 667 -7.68 -31.19 1.59
C VAL A 667 -6.54 -30.27 2.01
N SER A 668 -6.01 -30.45 3.23
CA SER A 668 -4.89 -29.70 3.80
C SER A 668 -3.75 -30.65 4.22
N PRO A 669 -2.47 -30.38 3.85
CA PRO A 669 -2.05 -29.29 2.95
C PRO A 669 -2.60 -29.47 1.53
N GLY A 670 -2.86 -28.33 0.87
CA GLY A 670 -3.38 -28.30 -0.50
C GLY A 670 -2.32 -28.66 -1.54
N SER A 671 -2.73 -28.57 -2.81
CA SER A 671 -1.86 -28.87 -3.94
C SER A 671 -0.73 -27.86 -4.11
N ASN A 672 0.39 -28.30 -4.69
CA ASN A 672 1.48 -27.38 -5.07
C ASN A 672 1.04 -26.44 -6.18
N PHE A 673 1.65 -25.25 -6.22
CA PHE A 673 1.51 -24.33 -7.33
C PHE A 673 2.86 -23.86 -7.88
N ILE A 674 2.84 -23.44 -9.14
CA ILE A 674 3.91 -22.73 -9.82
C ILE A 674 3.34 -21.44 -10.37
N GLN A 675 4.04 -20.33 -10.10
CA GLN A 675 3.73 -18.99 -10.60
C GLN A 675 4.97 -18.42 -11.30
N LYS A 676 4.79 -17.77 -12.44
CA LYS A 676 5.84 -17.03 -13.17
C LYS A 676 5.24 -15.88 -13.95
N GLY A 677 6.05 -14.89 -14.32
CA GLY A 677 5.64 -13.76 -15.14
C GLY A 677 5.10 -14.17 -16.51
N ASN A 678 4.26 -13.29 -17.07
CA ASN A 678 3.64 -13.48 -18.38
C ASN A 678 3.83 -12.23 -19.26
N ALA A 679 4.77 -12.28 -20.20
CA ALA A 679 5.05 -11.19 -21.13
C ALA A 679 3.95 -10.97 -22.19
N ASN A 680 3.01 -11.91 -22.35
CA ASN A 680 1.93 -11.84 -23.34
C ASN A 680 0.65 -11.14 -22.81
N LEU A 681 0.70 -10.58 -21.59
CA LEU A 681 -0.42 -9.84 -21.02
C LEU A 681 -0.78 -8.63 -21.88
N LYS A 682 -2.08 -8.46 -22.11
CA LYS A 682 -2.66 -7.30 -22.79
C LYS A 682 -2.96 -6.20 -21.79
N PRO A 683 -2.97 -4.91 -22.21
CA PRO A 683 -3.42 -3.83 -21.34
C PRO A 683 -4.88 -4.03 -20.89
N GLU A 684 -5.17 -3.62 -19.68
CA GLU A 684 -6.52 -3.47 -19.20
C GLU A 684 -7.21 -2.29 -19.89
N ASN A 685 -8.52 -2.37 -20.04
CA ASN A 685 -9.34 -1.34 -20.65
C ASN A 685 -10.45 -0.93 -19.68
N GLY A 686 -10.36 0.28 -19.17
CA GLY A 686 -11.39 0.85 -18.30
C GLY A 686 -12.39 1.72 -19.08
N LYS A 687 -13.63 1.71 -18.60
CA LYS A 687 -14.68 2.64 -18.99
C LYS A 687 -15.35 3.13 -17.72
N SER A 688 -15.51 4.42 -17.57
CA SER A 688 -16.26 4.98 -16.45
C SER A 688 -17.21 6.06 -16.90
N TRP A 689 -18.31 6.20 -16.18
CA TRP A 689 -19.20 7.33 -16.30
C TRP A 689 -19.75 7.69 -14.92
N GLY A 690 -20.05 8.96 -14.77
CA GLY A 690 -20.64 9.49 -13.56
C GLY A 690 -21.58 10.65 -13.84
N ALA A 691 -22.48 10.89 -12.90
CA ALA A 691 -23.36 12.04 -12.91
C ALA A 691 -23.60 12.51 -11.48
N GLY A 692 -23.68 13.81 -11.29
CA GLY A 692 -23.84 14.37 -9.96
C GLY A 692 -24.21 15.84 -9.95
N PHE A 693 -24.29 16.38 -8.73
CA PHE A 693 -24.53 17.81 -8.53
C PHE A 693 -23.71 18.36 -7.36
N VAL A 694 -23.47 19.68 -7.41
CA VAL A 694 -22.97 20.45 -6.28
C VAL A 694 -23.95 21.60 -6.05
N LEU A 695 -24.44 21.71 -4.82
CA LEU A 695 -25.36 22.76 -4.36
C LEU A 695 -24.69 23.59 -3.26
N ALA A 696 -24.44 24.86 -3.52
CA ALA A 696 -23.85 25.81 -2.60
C ALA A 696 -24.76 27.04 -2.43
N PRO A 697 -25.88 26.89 -1.70
CA PRO A 697 -26.87 27.97 -1.57
C PRO A 697 -26.33 29.22 -0.87
N THR A 698 -25.29 29.05 -0.05
CA THR A 698 -24.55 30.11 0.62
C THR A 698 -23.06 29.78 0.63
N PRO A 699 -22.15 30.74 0.88
CA PRO A 699 -20.73 30.44 1.03
C PRO A 699 -20.39 29.49 2.19
N ASP A 700 -21.31 29.29 3.13
CA ASP A 700 -21.14 28.48 4.33
C ASP A 700 -21.75 27.07 4.20
N ILE A 701 -22.48 26.78 3.14
CA ILE A 701 -23.12 25.49 2.89
C ILE A 701 -22.67 24.94 1.53
N ASP A 702 -22.21 23.70 1.53
CA ASP A 702 -21.77 22.98 0.36
C ASP A 702 -22.29 21.54 0.45
N LEU A 703 -23.04 21.10 -0.55
CA LEU A 703 -23.61 19.76 -0.63
C LEU A 703 -23.28 19.16 -2.00
N SER A 704 -22.88 17.90 -2.04
CA SER A 704 -22.64 17.19 -3.30
C SER A 704 -23.19 15.77 -3.27
N ALA A 705 -23.60 15.29 -4.43
CA ALA A 705 -23.91 13.88 -4.64
C ALA A 705 -23.44 13.47 -6.03
N ASP A 706 -22.70 12.37 -6.11
CA ASP A 706 -22.09 11.87 -7.32
C ASP A 706 -22.28 10.36 -7.44
N TYR A 707 -22.89 9.90 -8.51
CA TYR A 707 -22.95 8.49 -8.88
C TYR A 707 -21.76 8.13 -9.76
N TYR A 708 -21.20 6.93 -9.57
CA TYR A 708 -20.14 6.39 -10.40
C TYR A 708 -20.41 4.98 -10.90
N ASN A 709 -19.86 4.66 -12.07
CA ASN A 709 -19.86 3.34 -12.68
C ASN A 709 -18.51 3.15 -13.35
N ILE A 710 -17.74 2.17 -12.90
CA ILE A 710 -16.40 1.83 -13.40
C ILE A 710 -16.43 0.39 -13.83
N ARG A 711 -15.97 0.10 -15.05
CA ARG A 711 -15.80 -1.24 -15.61
C ARG A 711 -14.38 -1.40 -16.17
N ILE A 712 -13.75 -2.51 -15.83
CA ILE A 712 -12.46 -2.92 -16.37
C ILE A 712 -12.66 -4.19 -17.18
N ASP A 713 -12.27 -4.18 -18.44
CA ASP A 713 -12.21 -5.34 -19.31
C ASP A 713 -10.74 -5.76 -19.49
N ASN A 714 -10.45 -7.05 -19.65
CA ASN A 714 -9.10 -7.61 -19.65
C ASN A 714 -8.31 -7.34 -18.38
N LEU A 715 -8.93 -7.41 -17.22
CA LEU A 715 -8.29 -7.22 -15.92
C LEU A 715 -7.06 -8.11 -15.79
N VAL A 716 -5.90 -7.53 -15.44
CA VAL A 716 -4.67 -8.29 -15.20
C VAL A 716 -4.62 -8.71 -13.74
N THR A 717 -4.71 -10.01 -13.50
CA THR A 717 -4.71 -10.60 -12.17
C THR A 717 -4.09 -11.98 -12.18
N THR A 718 -3.73 -12.54 -11.03
CA THR A 718 -3.45 -13.97 -10.87
C THR A 718 -4.74 -14.77 -11.05
N ILE A 719 -4.62 -15.95 -11.64
CA ILE A 719 -5.79 -16.82 -11.79
C ILE A 719 -6.24 -17.32 -10.42
N ASP A 720 -7.53 -17.24 -10.14
CA ASP A 720 -8.12 -17.83 -8.94
C ASP A 720 -8.14 -19.37 -9.07
N PRO A 721 -7.50 -20.11 -8.14
CA PRO A 721 -7.36 -21.55 -8.24
C PRO A 721 -8.70 -22.29 -8.08
N ASP A 722 -9.64 -21.79 -7.29
CA ASP A 722 -10.94 -22.44 -7.07
C ASP A 722 -11.77 -22.39 -8.35
N ASN A 723 -11.87 -21.20 -8.97
CA ASN A 723 -12.55 -21.04 -10.27
C ASN A 723 -11.87 -21.84 -11.38
N LEU A 724 -10.54 -21.95 -11.36
CA LEU A 724 -9.78 -22.77 -12.30
C LEU A 724 -10.14 -24.25 -12.16
N LEU A 725 -10.16 -24.79 -10.93
CA LEU A 725 -10.45 -26.19 -10.66
C LEU A 725 -11.90 -26.56 -10.93
N ARG A 726 -12.87 -25.66 -10.66
CA ARG A 726 -14.27 -25.84 -11.07
C ARG A 726 -14.40 -25.92 -12.59
N THR A 727 -13.71 -25.04 -13.31
CA THR A 727 -13.72 -25.02 -14.77
C THR A 727 -13.07 -26.31 -15.31
N GLU A 728 -11.93 -26.72 -14.76
CA GLU A 728 -11.25 -27.97 -15.14
C GLU A 728 -12.16 -29.19 -14.93
N ALA A 729 -12.85 -29.26 -13.79
CA ALA A 729 -13.77 -30.34 -13.50
C ALA A 729 -14.96 -30.38 -14.49
N ALA A 730 -15.56 -29.22 -14.82
CA ALA A 730 -16.63 -29.12 -15.79
C ALA A 730 -16.18 -29.53 -17.20
N CYS A 731 -14.95 -29.19 -17.60
CA CYS A 731 -14.35 -29.60 -18.87
C CYS A 731 -14.12 -31.11 -18.93
N ARG A 732 -13.57 -31.71 -17.88
CA ARG A 732 -13.35 -33.17 -17.81
C ARG A 732 -14.65 -33.97 -17.75
N ALA A 733 -15.69 -33.39 -17.15
CA ALA A 733 -17.03 -33.98 -17.10
C ALA A 733 -17.83 -33.81 -18.43
N GLY A 734 -17.27 -33.14 -19.43
CA GLY A 734 -17.98 -32.87 -20.71
C GLY A 734 -19.09 -31.83 -20.60
N GLN A 735 -19.22 -31.11 -19.48
CA GLN A 735 -20.21 -30.05 -19.32
C GLN A 735 -19.85 -28.79 -20.11
N LEU A 736 -18.58 -28.60 -20.38
CA LEU A 736 -18.03 -27.58 -21.26
C LEU A 736 -17.28 -28.24 -22.40
N SER A 737 -17.32 -27.62 -23.60
CA SER A 737 -16.58 -28.13 -24.77
C SER A 737 -15.08 -28.10 -24.47
N ALA A 738 -14.42 -29.26 -24.63
CA ALA A 738 -12.98 -29.39 -24.42
C ALA A 738 -12.14 -28.50 -25.37
N SER A 739 -12.69 -28.10 -26.52
CA SER A 739 -12.07 -27.18 -27.47
C SER A 739 -12.34 -25.72 -27.17
N SER A 740 -13.17 -25.41 -26.19
CA SER A 740 -13.38 -24.02 -25.76
C SER A 740 -12.09 -23.41 -25.20
N PRO A 741 -11.80 -22.11 -25.43
CA PRO A 741 -10.61 -21.47 -24.89
C PRO A 741 -10.45 -21.61 -23.37
N ASN A 742 -11.56 -21.58 -22.63
CA ASN A 742 -11.57 -21.72 -21.17
C ASN A 742 -11.14 -23.14 -20.74
N CYS A 743 -11.59 -24.19 -21.48
CA CYS A 743 -11.20 -25.57 -21.19
C CYS A 743 -9.75 -25.82 -21.58
N VAL A 744 -9.31 -25.33 -22.73
CA VAL A 744 -7.90 -25.45 -23.16
C VAL A 744 -6.97 -24.83 -22.12
N ASP A 745 -7.31 -23.62 -21.62
CA ASP A 745 -6.53 -22.96 -20.58
C ASP A 745 -6.58 -23.77 -19.25
N ALA A 746 -7.75 -24.11 -18.75
CA ALA A 746 -7.89 -24.79 -17.47
C ALA A 746 -7.22 -26.18 -17.46
N LEU A 747 -7.42 -26.99 -18.51
CA LEU A 747 -6.80 -28.31 -18.61
C LEU A 747 -5.26 -28.24 -18.73
N SER A 748 -4.72 -27.18 -19.33
CA SER A 748 -3.26 -26.98 -19.44
C SER A 748 -2.59 -26.57 -18.14
N ARG A 749 -3.35 -25.98 -17.21
CA ARG A 749 -2.84 -25.46 -15.94
C ARG A 749 -2.91 -26.46 -14.79
N VAL A 750 -3.81 -27.44 -14.84
CA VAL A 750 -3.97 -28.43 -13.77
C VAL A 750 -3.24 -29.71 -14.15
N ILE A 751 -2.03 -29.85 -13.61
CA ILE A 751 -1.19 -31.05 -13.82
C ILE A 751 -1.59 -32.09 -12.78
N ARG A 752 -1.97 -33.27 -13.26
CA ARG A 752 -2.39 -34.41 -12.42
C ARG A 752 -1.38 -35.53 -12.42
N ASN A 753 -1.32 -36.30 -11.35
CA ASN A 753 -0.58 -37.55 -11.32
C ASN A 753 -1.12 -38.51 -12.40
N PRO A 754 -0.27 -39.30 -13.05
CA PRO A 754 -0.73 -40.37 -13.92
C PRO A 754 -1.71 -41.31 -13.19
N LEU A 755 -2.67 -41.89 -13.90
CA LEU A 755 -3.58 -42.89 -13.32
C LEU A 755 -2.81 -44.16 -12.89
N THR A 756 -1.61 -44.36 -13.41
CA THR A 756 -0.69 -45.43 -13.05
C THR A 756 0.22 -45.11 -11.87
N ALA A 757 0.10 -43.93 -11.29
CA ALA A 757 0.92 -43.56 -10.14
C ALA A 757 0.60 -44.45 -8.93
N VAL A 758 1.65 -44.83 -8.18
CA VAL A 758 1.54 -45.66 -6.99
C VAL A 758 0.88 -44.91 -5.83
N LEU A 759 1.13 -43.57 -5.74
CA LEU A 759 0.55 -42.69 -4.73
C LEU A 759 -0.42 -41.71 -5.41
N ASP A 760 -1.61 -41.65 -4.87
CA ASP A 760 -2.68 -40.72 -5.28
C ASP A 760 -2.90 -40.63 -6.82
N PRO A 761 -3.22 -41.75 -7.50
CA PRO A 761 -3.45 -41.73 -8.95
C PRO A 761 -4.54 -40.73 -9.33
N GLY A 762 -4.28 -39.91 -10.35
CA GLY A 762 -5.20 -38.87 -10.83
C GLY A 762 -5.37 -37.66 -9.95
N ALA A 763 -4.72 -37.58 -8.79
CA ALA A 763 -4.74 -36.40 -7.92
C ALA A 763 -4.07 -35.18 -8.56
N ILE A 764 -4.45 -33.99 -8.13
CA ILE A 764 -3.77 -32.76 -8.55
C ILE A 764 -2.35 -32.75 -7.99
N ASN A 765 -1.35 -32.73 -8.87
CA ASN A 765 0.05 -32.60 -8.51
C ASN A 765 0.48 -31.15 -8.37
N THR A 766 0.19 -30.35 -9.41
CA THR A 766 0.63 -28.96 -9.49
C THR A 766 -0.39 -28.11 -10.25
N ILE A 767 -0.60 -26.88 -9.80
CA ILE A 767 -1.47 -25.90 -10.45
C ILE A 767 -0.60 -24.72 -10.94
N LEU A 768 -0.73 -24.36 -12.22
CA LEU A 768 -0.04 -23.21 -12.81
C LEU A 768 -0.89 -21.95 -12.63
N VAL A 769 -0.47 -21.06 -11.73
CA VAL A 769 -1.22 -19.83 -11.37
C VAL A 769 -0.59 -18.56 -11.93
N ASN A 770 -0.08 -18.61 -13.15
CA ASN A 770 0.49 -17.44 -13.82
C ASN A 770 -0.57 -16.33 -14.01
N PRO A 771 -0.15 -15.04 -14.06
CA PRO A 771 -1.03 -13.94 -14.36
C PRO A 771 -1.78 -14.10 -15.68
N ILE A 772 -3.04 -13.68 -15.70
CA ILE A 772 -3.94 -13.74 -16.86
C ILE A 772 -4.59 -12.38 -17.11
N ASN A 773 -5.22 -12.23 -18.26
CA ASN A 773 -6.24 -11.21 -18.48
C ASN A 773 -7.62 -11.82 -18.17
N ALA A 774 -8.17 -11.51 -16.99
CA ALA A 774 -9.54 -11.88 -16.63
C ALA A 774 -10.56 -11.10 -17.49
N ALA A 775 -11.79 -11.64 -17.59
CA ALA A 775 -12.77 -11.06 -18.50
C ALA A 775 -13.23 -9.66 -18.08
N MET A 776 -13.58 -9.48 -16.78
CA MET A 776 -14.20 -8.23 -16.34
C MET A 776 -14.19 -8.06 -14.82
N GLU A 777 -14.01 -6.79 -14.38
CA GLU A 777 -14.37 -6.31 -13.04
C GLU A 777 -15.22 -5.04 -13.17
N LYS A 778 -16.24 -4.87 -12.34
CA LYS A 778 -17.15 -3.72 -12.42
C LYS A 778 -17.62 -3.31 -11.04
N THR A 779 -17.48 -2.02 -10.70
CA THR A 779 -18.03 -1.43 -9.47
C THR A 779 -18.93 -0.24 -9.77
N THR A 780 -19.99 -0.08 -8.97
CA THR A 780 -20.93 1.04 -9.04
C THR A 780 -21.29 1.51 -7.63
N GLY A 781 -21.55 2.80 -7.48
CA GLY A 781 -21.93 3.36 -6.20
C GLY A 781 -22.19 4.86 -6.27
N PHE A 782 -22.31 5.47 -5.12
CA PHE A 782 -22.46 6.93 -5.00
C PHE A 782 -21.72 7.48 -3.80
N ASP A 783 -21.31 8.74 -3.93
CA ASP A 783 -20.69 9.56 -2.90
C ASP A 783 -21.62 10.71 -2.54
N LEU A 784 -21.76 10.96 -1.25
CA LEU A 784 -22.42 12.14 -0.70
C LEU A 784 -21.40 12.95 0.09
N GLY A 785 -21.37 14.26 -0.15
CA GLY A 785 -20.52 15.19 0.60
C GLY A 785 -21.34 16.37 1.12
N GLY A 786 -20.99 16.86 2.30
CA GLY A 786 -21.61 18.05 2.86
C GLY A 786 -20.66 18.77 3.82
N LYS A 787 -20.63 20.10 3.70
CA LYS A 787 -19.96 21.00 4.64
C LYS A 787 -20.91 22.11 5.02
N TRP A 788 -21.00 22.40 6.32
CA TRP A 788 -21.78 23.49 6.85
C TRP A 788 -21.02 24.24 7.92
N ARG A 789 -20.74 25.51 7.67
CA ARG A 789 -20.14 26.43 8.64
C ARG A 789 -21.22 27.30 9.23
N PHE A 790 -21.30 27.37 10.54
CA PHE A 790 -22.24 28.25 11.22
C PHE A 790 -21.61 28.90 12.45
N ARG A 791 -22.12 30.08 12.83
CA ARG A 791 -21.64 30.86 13.96
C ARG A 791 -22.75 31.04 14.98
N LEU A 792 -22.44 30.72 16.22
CA LEU A 792 -23.36 30.84 17.35
C LEU A 792 -22.89 31.97 18.33
N GLY A 793 -22.80 33.21 17.83
CA GLY A 793 -22.40 34.34 18.63
C GLY A 793 -21.11 34.13 19.42
N ARG A 794 -21.18 34.24 20.77
CA ARG A 794 -20.02 34.01 21.65
C ARG A 794 -19.59 32.55 21.77
N ALA A 795 -20.45 31.63 21.41
CA ALA A 795 -20.11 30.20 21.44
C ALA A 795 -19.12 29.80 20.30
N GLY A 796 -18.86 30.69 19.35
CA GLY A 796 -17.83 30.49 18.32
C GLY A 796 -18.35 30.02 16.99
N THR A 797 -17.41 29.49 16.18
CA THR A 797 -17.66 28.96 14.84
C THR A 797 -17.66 27.45 14.88
N PHE A 798 -18.61 26.84 14.20
CA PHE A 798 -18.75 25.41 14.02
C PHE A 798 -18.61 25.07 12.53
N LEU A 799 -17.87 24.01 12.23
CA LEU A 799 -17.76 23.41 10.91
C LEU A 799 -18.18 21.94 11.01
N LEU A 800 -19.33 21.64 10.47
CA LEU A 800 -19.82 20.28 10.28
C LEU A 800 -19.40 19.78 8.90
N SER A 801 -18.75 18.63 8.81
CA SER A 801 -18.42 17.98 7.55
C SER A 801 -18.90 16.53 7.60
N ALA A 802 -19.53 16.07 6.53
CA ALA A 802 -20.01 14.70 6.38
C ALA A 802 -19.65 14.20 5.00
N ASN A 803 -19.06 13.00 4.93
CA ASN A 803 -18.82 12.29 3.69
C ASN A 803 -19.35 10.86 3.84
N PHE A 804 -20.03 10.38 2.82
CA PHE A 804 -20.58 9.04 2.79
C PHE A 804 -20.39 8.42 1.41
N THR A 805 -19.89 7.21 1.37
CA THR A 805 -19.78 6.40 0.15
C THR A 805 -20.57 5.12 0.33
N LYS A 806 -21.39 4.77 -0.67
CA LYS A 806 -22.08 3.50 -0.76
C LYS A 806 -21.70 2.79 -2.05
N VAL A 807 -21.13 1.60 -1.95
CA VAL A 807 -20.97 0.68 -3.06
C VAL A 807 -22.30 -0.04 -3.28
N LEU A 808 -22.85 0.02 -4.49
CA LEU A 808 -24.13 -0.61 -4.84
C LEU A 808 -23.95 -2.00 -5.43
N SER A 809 -22.86 -2.19 -6.18
CA SER A 809 -22.56 -3.46 -6.84
C SER A 809 -21.06 -3.55 -7.10
N HIS A 810 -20.46 -4.70 -6.84
CA HIS A 810 -19.10 -5.04 -7.27
C HIS A 810 -19.12 -6.46 -7.85
N LYS A 811 -18.73 -6.61 -9.12
CA LYS A 811 -18.83 -7.85 -9.89
C LYS A 811 -17.51 -8.21 -10.54
N TYR A 812 -17.19 -9.49 -10.55
CA TYR A 812 -15.99 -10.07 -11.16
C TYR A 812 -16.36 -11.23 -12.07
N GLN A 813 -15.61 -11.41 -13.16
CA GLN A 813 -15.72 -12.54 -14.07
C GLN A 813 -14.33 -12.95 -14.55
N GLN A 814 -13.93 -14.17 -14.25
CA GLN A 814 -12.59 -14.66 -14.60
C GLN A 814 -12.48 -15.02 -16.08
N TYR A 815 -13.39 -15.78 -16.60
CA TYR A 815 -13.40 -16.23 -18.00
C TYR A 815 -14.55 -15.60 -18.78
N THR A 816 -14.28 -15.26 -20.06
CA THR A 816 -15.34 -14.87 -20.99
C THR A 816 -16.40 -15.97 -21.05
N ASN A 817 -17.68 -15.60 -20.91
CA ASN A 817 -18.82 -16.51 -20.80
C ASN A 817 -18.82 -17.42 -19.54
N GLY A 818 -17.91 -17.20 -18.59
CA GLY A 818 -17.94 -17.83 -17.27
C GLY A 818 -18.95 -17.16 -16.32
N PRO A 819 -19.13 -17.69 -15.11
CA PRO A 819 -20.02 -17.09 -14.13
C PRO A 819 -19.55 -15.71 -13.71
N VAL A 820 -20.50 -14.80 -13.51
CA VAL A 820 -20.25 -13.48 -12.90
C VAL A 820 -20.46 -13.62 -11.39
N GLN A 821 -19.44 -13.31 -10.63
CA GLN A 821 -19.44 -13.36 -9.17
C GLN A 821 -19.80 -11.98 -8.60
N ASP A 822 -20.62 -11.94 -7.56
CA ASP A 822 -20.92 -10.74 -6.80
C ASP A 822 -19.94 -10.63 -5.62
N LEU A 823 -18.97 -9.73 -5.70
CA LEU A 823 -17.93 -9.56 -4.68
C LEU A 823 -18.44 -8.84 -3.43
N LEU A 824 -19.51 -8.06 -3.56
CA LEU A 824 -20.04 -7.24 -2.47
C LEU A 824 -20.97 -8.02 -1.54
N HIS A 825 -21.78 -8.92 -2.11
CA HIS A 825 -22.78 -9.70 -1.37
C HIS A 825 -22.39 -11.16 -1.17
N SER A 826 -21.26 -11.59 -1.73
CA SER A 826 -20.67 -12.89 -1.48
C SER A 826 -19.84 -12.86 -0.19
N LEU A 827 -19.85 -13.97 0.56
CA LEU A 827 -18.93 -14.15 1.69
C LEU A 827 -17.49 -14.41 1.23
N ALA A 828 -17.30 -14.92 0.01
CA ALA A 828 -15.99 -15.15 -0.61
C ALA A 828 -15.64 -14.03 -1.61
N ASN A 829 -14.38 -13.60 -1.62
CA ASN A 829 -13.87 -12.64 -2.59
C ASN A 829 -12.68 -13.24 -3.37
N PRO A 830 -12.90 -13.68 -4.63
CA PRO A 830 -11.87 -14.35 -5.43
C PRO A 830 -10.78 -13.40 -5.96
N THR A 831 -10.98 -12.09 -5.93
CA THR A 831 -9.96 -11.12 -6.36
C THR A 831 -8.91 -10.83 -5.29
N GLY A 832 -9.15 -11.27 -4.06
CA GLY A 832 -8.30 -10.90 -2.91
C GLY A 832 -8.37 -9.43 -2.51
N ASN A 833 -9.31 -8.66 -3.08
CA ASN A 833 -9.53 -7.24 -2.80
C ASN A 833 -10.85 -7.04 -2.04
N PRO A 834 -10.92 -7.35 -0.73
CA PRO A 834 -12.12 -7.12 0.06
C PRO A 834 -12.39 -5.62 0.20
N GLU A 835 -13.67 -5.25 0.32
CA GLU A 835 -14.08 -3.86 0.48
C GLU A 835 -15.23 -3.67 1.47
N TRP A 836 -15.32 -2.46 2.03
CA TRP A 836 -16.48 -2.06 2.81
C TRP A 836 -17.63 -1.62 1.88
N PRO A 837 -18.84 -2.16 2.02
CA PRO A 837 -19.99 -1.78 1.20
C PRO A 837 -20.42 -0.32 1.44
N ASP A 838 -20.11 0.22 2.59
CA ASP A 838 -20.32 1.64 2.92
C ASP A 838 -19.32 2.16 3.95
N LYS A 839 -18.99 3.44 3.82
CA LYS A 839 -18.19 4.20 4.78
C LYS A 839 -18.84 5.56 5.02
N LEU A 840 -18.86 6.00 6.28
CA LEU A 840 -19.29 7.34 6.69
C LEU A 840 -18.17 7.98 7.50
N MET A 841 -17.83 9.22 7.18
CA MET A 841 -16.99 10.10 7.97
C MET A 841 -17.78 11.36 8.34
N LEU A 842 -17.97 11.60 9.62
CA LEU A 842 -18.61 12.79 10.16
C LEU A 842 -17.62 13.52 11.06
N SER A 843 -17.44 14.82 10.88
CA SER A 843 -16.60 15.64 11.76
C SER A 843 -17.28 16.93 12.14
N LEU A 844 -17.17 17.30 13.42
CA LEU A 844 -17.60 18.59 13.96
C LEU A 844 -16.39 19.28 14.56
N THR A 845 -15.99 20.39 13.97
CA THR A 845 -14.94 21.27 14.49
C THR A 845 -15.57 22.50 15.10
N TRP A 846 -15.25 22.74 16.36
CA TRP A 846 -15.62 23.93 17.12
C TRP A 846 -14.40 24.80 17.33
N SER A 847 -14.52 26.12 17.05
CA SER A 847 -13.43 27.07 17.14
C SER A 847 -13.88 28.36 17.85
N ILE A 848 -13.08 28.76 18.85
CA ILE A 848 -13.10 30.08 19.51
C ILE A 848 -11.67 30.63 19.48
N PRO A 849 -11.39 31.88 19.82
CA PRO A 849 -10.10 32.54 19.53
C PRO A 849 -8.83 31.81 19.96
N LYS A 850 -8.87 30.99 21.02
CA LYS A 850 -7.70 30.24 21.51
C LYS A 850 -7.88 28.74 21.53
N TRP A 851 -9.05 28.23 21.20
CA TRP A 851 -9.36 26.82 21.28
C TRP A 851 -9.98 26.30 19.97
N THR A 852 -9.49 25.18 19.52
CA THR A 852 -10.13 24.41 18.45
C THR A 852 -10.31 22.98 18.94
N SER A 853 -11.51 22.45 18.82
CA SER A 853 -11.81 21.05 19.16
C SER A 853 -12.51 20.37 17.99
N THR A 854 -12.06 19.20 17.64
CA THR A 854 -12.67 18.38 16.55
C THR A 854 -13.05 17.03 17.11
N VAL A 855 -14.30 16.64 16.89
CA VAL A 855 -14.79 15.26 17.07
C VAL A 855 -15.02 14.68 15.69
N GLN A 856 -14.47 13.50 15.44
CA GLN A 856 -14.64 12.77 14.20
C GLN A 856 -15.23 11.38 14.49
N LEU A 857 -16.22 10.99 13.71
CA LEU A 857 -16.80 9.64 13.72
C LEU A 857 -16.53 8.99 12.35
N GLU A 858 -16.01 7.77 12.38
CA GLU A 858 -15.75 6.94 11.21
C GLU A 858 -16.54 5.64 11.34
N ARG A 859 -17.49 5.41 10.43
CA ARG A 859 -18.25 4.18 10.40
C ARG A 859 -17.89 3.36 9.17
N TYR A 860 -17.60 2.10 9.39
CA TYR A 860 -17.29 1.07 8.39
C TYR A 860 -18.44 0.08 8.31
N GLY A 861 -18.90 -0.25 7.09
CA GLY A 861 -19.97 -1.19 6.83
C GLY A 861 -19.62 -2.62 7.24
N LYS A 862 -20.59 -3.52 7.08
CA LYS A 862 -20.39 -4.94 7.36
C LYS A 862 -19.45 -5.58 6.35
N VAL A 863 -18.60 -6.51 6.81
CA VAL A 863 -17.68 -7.30 5.96
C VAL A 863 -17.80 -8.78 6.32
N PRO A 864 -17.44 -9.71 5.42
CA PRO A 864 -17.40 -11.14 5.76
C PRO A 864 -16.47 -11.41 6.95
N ASN A 865 -16.80 -12.39 7.77
CA ASN A 865 -15.88 -12.91 8.77
C ASN A 865 -14.79 -13.78 8.11
N ALA A 866 -13.73 -14.12 8.85
CA ALA A 866 -12.59 -14.88 8.33
C ALA A 866 -12.98 -16.26 7.80
N ALA A 867 -13.93 -16.94 8.46
CA ALA A 867 -14.43 -18.24 8.02
C ALA A 867 -15.39 -18.17 6.82
N GLN A 868 -15.73 -16.97 6.35
CA GLN A 868 -16.65 -16.74 5.23
C GLN A 868 -18.04 -17.36 5.44
N THR A 869 -18.52 -17.43 6.68
CA THR A 869 -19.79 -18.03 7.09
C THR A 869 -20.84 -16.99 7.47
N ALA A 870 -20.42 -15.78 7.84
CA ALA A 870 -21.28 -14.71 8.32
C ALA A 870 -20.66 -13.33 8.02
N TYR A 871 -21.39 -12.26 8.34
CA TYR A 871 -20.90 -10.90 8.28
C TYR A 871 -20.59 -10.36 9.68
N LEU A 872 -19.44 -9.73 9.84
CA LEU A 872 -19.13 -8.91 11.00
C LEU A 872 -20.03 -7.67 11.00
N THR A 873 -20.54 -7.28 12.16
CA THR A 873 -21.35 -6.07 12.31
C THR A 873 -20.55 -4.81 11.98
N PRO A 874 -21.21 -3.74 11.52
CA PRO A 874 -20.55 -2.44 11.27
C PRO A 874 -19.79 -1.94 12.49
N THR A 875 -18.67 -1.25 12.25
CA THR A 875 -17.80 -0.70 13.30
C THR A 875 -17.78 0.82 13.22
N THR A 876 -17.86 1.50 14.37
CA THR A 876 -17.73 2.95 14.47
C THR A 876 -16.58 3.30 15.39
N LEU A 877 -15.66 4.13 14.90
CA LEU A 877 -14.56 4.72 15.65
C LEU A 877 -14.85 6.19 15.91
N ALA A 878 -14.49 6.68 17.11
CA ALA A 878 -14.59 8.09 17.46
C ALA A 878 -13.20 8.64 17.79
N ASN A 879 -12.85 9.78 17.21
CA ASN A 879 -11.58 10.47 17.43
C ASN A 879 -11.86 11.88 17.99
N LEU A 880 -10.99 12.36 18.86
CA LEU A 880 -11.06 13.68 19.49
C LEU A 880 -9.72 14.39 19.35
N SER A 881 -9.76 15.64 18.94
CA SER A 881 -8.61 16.55 18.95
C SER A 881 -9.00 17.84 19.66
N ILE A 882 -8.14 18.33 20.57
CA ILE A 882 -8.30 19.60 21.28
C ILE A 882 -6.99 20.36 21.21
N SER A 883 -7.01 21.51 20.56
CA SER A 883 -5.85 22.40 20.40
C SER A 883 -6.05 23.69 21.18
N HIS A 884 -5.03 24.12 21.90
CA HIS A 884 -4.94 25.40 22.57
C HIS A 884 -3.83 26.26 21.99
N GLN A 885 -4.17 27.48 21.60
CA GLN A 885 -3.25 28.50 21.12
C GLN A 885 -2.77 29.38 22.25
N PHE A 886 -1.52 29.25 22.72
CA PHE A 886 -0.93 30.08 23.78
C PHE A 886 -0.58 31.47 23.25
N SER A 887 0.05 31.55 22.08
CA SER A 887 0.37 32.76 21.36
C SER A 887 -0.01 32.60 19.86
N ARG A 888 0.27 33.59 19.03
CA ARG A 888 0.08 33.46 17.57
C ARG A 888 0.94 32.35 16.96
N ASP A 889 2.06 32.08 17.60
CA ASP A 889 3.11 31.21 17.07
C ASP A 889 3.23 29.88 17.83
N THR A 890 2.50 29.70 18.96
CA THR A 890 2.66 28.50 19.81
C THR A 890 1.32 27.84 20.09
N SER A 891 1.23 26.54 19.82
CA SER A 891 0.07 25.73 20.13
C SER A 891 0.44 24.39 20.79
N LEU A 892 -0.52 23.85 21.54
CA LEU A 892 -0.47 22.51 22.10
C LEU A 892 -1.76 21.79 21.76
N THR A 893 -1.64 20.61 21.17
CA THR A 893 -2.77 19.79 20.74
C THR A 893 -2.75 18.45 21.46
N PHE A 894 -3.86 18.10 22.06
CA PHE A 894 -4.13 16.75 22.57
C PHE A 894 -4.99 15.99 21.55
N VAL A 895 -4.62 14.77 21.23
CA VAL A 895 -5.36 13.89 20.31
C VAL A 895 -5.64 12.56 20.99
N MET A 896 -6.87 12.09 20.89
CA MET A 896 -7.29 10.76 21.31
C MET A 896 -7.99 10.08 20.15
N ASN A 897 -7.36 9.08 19.56
CA ASN A 897 -7.98 8.24 18.52
C ASN A 897 -8.65 7.03 19.16
N ASN A 898 -9.77 6.60 18.56
CA ASN A 898 -10.59 5.50 19.06
C ASN A 898 -10.97 5.70 20.55
N VAL A 899 -11.66 6.80 20.83
CA VAL A 899 -12.04 7.23 22.20
C VAL A 899 -12.72 6.13 23.01
N PHE A 900 -13.52 5.26 22.37
CA PHE A 900 -14.26 4.18 23.02
C PHE A 900 -13.48 2.87 23.15
N ASN A 901 -12.20 2.85 22.74
CA ASN A 901 -11.34 1.66 22.73
C ASN A 901 -11.97 0.48 21.98
N THR A 902 -12.65 0.77 20.86
CA THR A 902 -13.34 -0.24 20.05
C THR A 902 -12.33 -1.12 19.33
N ILE A 903 -12.35 -2.44 19.60
CA ILE A 903 -11.61 -3.47 18.88
C ILE A 903 -12.61 -4.44 18.31
N LYS A 904 -12.49 -4.76 17.01
CA LYS A 904 -13.40 -5.68 16.34
C LYS A 904 -12.87 -7.12 16.43
N HIS A 905 -13.52 -7.92 17.24
CA HIS A 905 -13.24 -9.35 17.34
C HIS A 905 -13.88 -10.12 16.19
N ASP A 906 -13.25 -11.24 15.82
CA ASP A 906 -13.75 -12.22 14.88
C ASP A 906 -13.34 -13.62 15.34
N ASP A 907 -14.18 -14.24 16.14
CA ASP A 907 -13.93 -15.54 16.75
C ASP A 907 -13.79 -16.63 15.68
N SER A 908 -14.37 -16.43 14.49
CA SER A 908 -14.25 -17.36 13.37
C SER A 908 -12.87 -17.37 12.71
N SER A 909 -12.00 -16.40 13.04
CA SER A 909 -10.64 -16.33 12.47
C SER A 909 -9.67 -17.35 13.11
N GLY A 910 -10.05 -17.98 14.23
CA GLY A 910 -9.10 -18.56 15.15
C GLY A 910 -8.15 -17.47 15.68
N TRP A 911 -7.04 -17.85 16.33
CA TRP A 911 -6.05 -16.86 16.73
C TRP A 911 -5.49 -16.12 15.49
N PRO A 912 -5.38 -14.80 15.48
CA PRO A 912 -5.45 -13.82 16.57
C PRO A 912 -6.84 -13.24 16.91
N TYR A 913 -7.92 -13.88 16.56
CA TYR A 913 -9.32 -13.55 16.91
C TYR A 913 -9.80 -12.20 16.38
N TYR A 914 -9.25 -11.75 15.26
CA TYR A 914 -9.77 -10.64 14.45
C TYR A 914 -9.47 -10.90 12.98
N THR A 915 -10.31 -10.39 12.10
CA THR A 915 -10.04 -10.50 10.66
C THR A 915 -8.89 -9.58 10.32
N VAL A 916 -7.73 -10.21 10.17
CA VAL A 916 -6.47 -9.54 9.82
C VAL A 916 -6.67 -8.78 8.53
N GLY A 917 -6.45 -7.47 8.60
CA GLY A 917 -6.52 -6.61 7.45
C GLY A 917 -7.76 -5.72 7.39
N TYR A 918 -8.87 -6.05 8.00
CA TYR A 918 -10.03 -5.15 8.04
C TYR A 918 -9.91 -4.09 9.13
N TYR A 919 -9.42 -4.47 10.31
CA TYR A 919 -9.37 -3.60 11.48
C TYR A 919 -8.03 -3.68 12.16
N MET A 920 -7.55 -2.54 12.66
CA MET A 920 -6.31 -2.48 13.42
C MET A 920 -6.58 -2.76 14.90
N PRO A 921 -5.90 -3.74 15.52
CA PRO A 921 -6.13 -4.14 16.91
C PRO A 921 -5.37 -3.27 17.93
N TYR A 922 -5.13 -2.00 17.62
CA TYR A 922 -4.31 -1.13 18.47
C TYR A 922 -5.05 -0.59 19.69
N GLY A 923 -6.39 -0.48 19.58
CA GLY A 923 -7.22 0.14 20.60
C GLY A 923 -7.07 1.66 20.63
N ARG A 924 -7.34 2.27 21.78
CA ARG A 924 -7.24 3.71 21.99
C ARG A 924 -5.79 4.18 21.96
N THR A 925 -5.53 5.30 21.25
CA THR A 925 -4.21 5.94 21.23
C THR A 925 -4.30 7.38 21.70
N LEU A 926 -3.30 7.82 22.46
CA LEU A 926 -3.18 9.16 23.04
C LEU A 926 -1.93 9.84 22.51
N TRP A 927 -2.08 11.13 22.14
CA TRP A 927 -0.99 11.94 21.61
C TRP A 927 -1.00 13.32 22.23
N LEU A 928 0.20 13.87 22.39
CA LEU A 928 0.42 15.28 22.68
C LEU A 928 1.33 15.87 21.61
N GLU A 929 0.95 17.01 21.06
CA GLU A 929 1.66 17.67 19.96
C GLU A 929 1.89 19.13 20.30
N PHE A 930 3.14 19.55 20.28
CA PHE A 930 3.58 20.92 20.47
C PHE A 930 4.05 21.50 19.13
N SER A 931 3.57 22.69 18.78
CA SER A 931 3.98 23.40 17.55
C SER A 931 4.41 24.82 17.90
N HIS A 932 5.54 25.26 17.32
CA HIS A 932 6.04 26.62 17.45
C HIS A 932 6.57 27.12 16.11
N HIS A 933 6.14 28.34 15.74
CA HIS A 933 6.58 29.03 14.53
C HIS A 933 7.52 30.17 14.91
N PHE A 934 8.72 30.17 14.31
CA PHE A 934 9.71 31.24 14.41
C PHE A 934 9.61 32.12 13.15
N SER A 935 9.18 33.36 13.27
CA SER A 935 9.04 34.33 12.18
C SER A 935 10.36 35.01 11.78
#